data_4a49ca3a164686e138f2ed18e6e1cd86
#
_entry.id   4a49ca3a164686e138f2ed18e6e1cd86
#
_cell.length_a   1.000
_cell.length_b   1.000
_cell.length_c   1.000
_cell.angle_alpha   90.00
_cell.angle_beta   90.00
_cell.angle_gamma   90.00
#
_symmetry.space_group_name_H-M   'P 1'
#
loop_
_entity.id
_entity.type
_entity.pdbx_description
1 polymer ?
#
loop_
_entity_poly.entity_id
_entity_poly.type
_entity_poly.pdbx_seq_one_letter_code
_entity_poly.pdbx_strand_id
1 'polypeptide(L)'
;VSSETIYRVEEEADVRIPLSDGITLSARVWRPVGCGPVPAILEYLPYRKRDGTAARDALTHPYMAARGYICVRVDMRGCGESDGLFDDEYSEQELSDGVEVVNWLAAQDWCSGAVGMMGISWGGFNGLQIAALAPEPLKAVVTICSTTDRFADDIHYKGGVMLGENPGWASTVLSWFSTPPDPALVGQNWRDIWLDRLENTPFLAERWVAEQVRSAYWAHGSVCEDYSAIKAAVLTVGGWHDGYRNTMGHLVDNLSAPVKGIAGPWIHKYPHFAVPGPQIDFLGEMLRWWDHWLKGIDCGVEADPAYRCYVMDSVAPETSFTHRAGRWVGLEQPRGAGLRRFYLNGAGLADEAGSVSREVGTDLACGRGTGEYFPFGFGPGELPDDQSADDALSMCFDSDPLDRGMDIVGRARVKLALSSDGPRAQIAVRLNDLRPDGSSALIAHGFLNLRQRQGADRMVDMPVGETVEVEVLLDQIAYHLPEGHRLRIALSPSYFPFIWPEAEPVTFSVSGGCIELPHLEGEGAPVAFKGPKTAAPLELEQLTPRNESKDIRLEGTRIVHEIIGEDGVVRNPETGLETREKVHEVFSAERFDPATASACFTWERSYGRGDWRVLINSFLRMESTGEDLVLTADLRASEVLRDGEVEVFQRDWRVSVPRL
;
A
#
# COMPACT_ATOMS: atom_id res chain seq x y z
N VAL A 1 -15.98 -33.76 -6.52
CA VAL A 1 -16.61 -33.52 -5.19
C VAL A 1 -15.53 -33.78 -4.17
N SER A 2 -14.75 -32.77 -3.79
CA SER A 2 -13.83 -32.87 -2.67
C SER A 2 -14.64 -33.07 -1.40
N SER A 3 -14.45 -34.19 -0.70
CA SER A 3 -14.92 -34.30 0.68
C SER A 3 -14.18 -33.23 1.47
N GLU A 4 -14.87 -32.21 1.97
CA GLU A 4 -14.29 -31.20 2.85
C GLU A 4 -13.92 -31.87 4.18
N THR A 5 -12.80 -32.59 4.19
CA THR A 5 -12.25 -33.12 5.44
C THR A 5 -11.74 -31.93 6.24
N ILE A 6 -12.34 -31.70 7.40
CA ILE A 6 -11.88 -30.66 8.33
C ILE A 6 -11.01 -31.33 9.38
N TYR A 7 -9.75 -30.93 9.43
CA TYR A 7 -8.78 -31.42 10.41
C TYR A 7 -8.82 -30.58 11.68
N ARG A 8 -8.51 -31.21 12.82
CA ARG A 8 -8.13 -30.46 14.03
C ARG A 8 -6.79 -29.78 13.75
N VAL A 9 -6.63 -28.56 14.21
CA VAL A 9 -5.40 -27.77 14.04
C VAL A 9 -4.68 -27.69 15.36
N GLU A 10 -3.37 -27.92 15.34
CA GLU A 10 -2.43 -27.62 16.41
C GLU A 10 -1.58 -26.44 16.02
N GLU A 11 -1.28 -25.57 16.99
CA GLU A 11 -0.47 -24.37 16.81
C GLU A 11 0.82 -24.48 17.61
N GLU A 12 1.93 -24.09 16.98
CA GLU A 12 3.23 -23.91 17.60
C GLU A 12 3.64 -22.44 17.47
N ALA A 13 3.82 -21.74 18.60
CA ALA A 13 4.06 -20.30 18.64
C ALA A 13 5.48 -19.90 18.23
N ASP A 14 6.44 -20.82 18.31
CA ASP A 14 7.86 -20.55 18.05
C ASP A 14 8.59 -21.78 17.51
N VAL A 15 8.58 -21.92 16.19
CA VAL A 15 9.39 -22.93 15.48
C VAL A 15 10.64 -22.26 14.95
N ARG A 16 11.80 -22.81 15.23
CA ARG A 16 13.09 -22.26 14.84
C ARG A 16 13.54 -22.78 13.48
N ILE A 17 13.79 -21.86 12.54
CA ILE A 17 14.24 -22.15 11.17
C ILE A 17 15.69 -21.70 11.05
N PRO A 18 16.65 -22.64 11.02
CA PRO A 18 18.07 -22.30 10.87
C PRO A 18 18.37 -21.90 9.42
N LEU A 19 19.14 -20.83 9.26
CA LEU A 19 19.68 -20.37 7.98
C LEU A 19 21.14 -20.82 7.83
N SER A 20 21.64 -20.79 6.59
CA SER A 20 22.98 -21.26 6.25
C SER A 20 24.12 -20.45 6.88
N ASP A 21 23.88 -19.20 7.22
CA ASP A 21 24.84 -18.30 7.87
C ASP A 21 24.86 -18.40 9.40
N GLY A 22 24.04 -19.27 9.99
CA GLY A 22 23.93 -19.50 11.43
C GLY A 22 22.88 -18.67 12.16
N ILE A 23 22.20 -17.75 11.46
CA ILE A 23 21.02 -17.05 11.98
C ILE A 23 19.83 -18.00 12.04
N THR A 24 18.96 -17.80 13.01
CA THR A 24 17.74 -18.60 13.17
C THR A 24 16.52 -17.70 13.14
N LEU A 25 15.59 -17.97 12.23
CA LEU A 25 14.32 -17.27 12.17
C LEU A 25 13.28 -17.94 13.04
N SER A 26 12.30 -17.18 13.48
CA SER A 26 11.20 -17.61 14.33
C SER A 26 9.89 -17.64 13.55
N ALA A 27 9.19 -18.76 13.61
CA ALA A 27 7.94 -18.98 12.90
C ALA A 27 6.80 -19.37 13.86
N ARG A 28 5.58 -18.94 13.56
CA ARG A 28 4.34 -19.47 14.11
C ARG A 28 3.75 -20.44 13.10
N VAL A 29 3.40 -21.63 13.53
CA VAL A 29 3.00 -22.72 12.63
C VAL A 29 1.67 -23.31 13.07
N TRP A 30 0.75 -23.47 12.11
CA TRP A 30 -0.52 -24.20 12.29
C TRP A 30 -0.50 -25.47 11.47
N ARG A 31 -0.70 -26.61 12.13
CA ARG A 31 -0.62 -27.95 11.52
C ARG A 31 -1.94 -28.70 11.60
N PRO A 32 -2.39 -29.32 10.50
CA PRO A 32 -3.50 -30.25 10.52
C PRO A 32 -3.06 -31.57 11.20
N VAL A 33 -3.88 -32.07 12.13
CA VAL A 33 -3.59 -33.27 12.89
C VAL A 33 -4.17 -34.50 12.21
N GLY A 34 -3.35 -35.57 12.07
CA GLY A 34 -3.79 -36.85 11.55
C GLY A 34 -3.83 -36.94 10.02
N CYS A 35 -3.23 -35.98 9.31
CA CYS A 35 -2.94 -36.12 7.88
C CYS A 35 -1.48 -36.55 7.63
N GLY A 36 -1.20 -37.03 6.42
CA GLY A 36 0.18 -37.25 5.94
C GLY A 36 0.86 -35.91 5.56
N PRO A 37 2.01 -35.98 4.85
CA PRO A 37 2.65 -34.80 4.33
C PRO A 37 1.70 -33.97 3.43
N VAL A 38 1.60 -32.65 3.68
CA VAL A 38 0.75 -31.72 2.95
C VAL A 38 1.53 -30.49 2.53
N PRO A 39 1.07 -29.71 1.53
CA PRO A 39 1.77 -28.50 1.13
C PRO A 39 1.85 -27.45 2.24
N ALA A 40 2.92 -26.64 2.23
CA ALA A 40 3.09 -25.52 3.11
C ALA A 40 2.63 -24.21 2.45
N ILE A 41 2.02 -23.31 3.23
CA ILE A 41 1.71 -21.93 2.87
C ILE A 41 2.51 -21.02 3.78
N LEU A 42 3.42 -20.24 3.19
CA LEU A 42 4.32 -19.33 3.86
C LEU A 42 3.79 -17.89 3.78
N GLU A 43 3.76 -17.20 4.91
CA GLU A 43 3.69 -15.73 4.99
C GLU A 43 4.97 -15.24 5.67
N TYR A 44 5.79 -14.44 4.94
CA TYR A 44 7.11 -13.98 5.34
C TYR A 44 7.14 -12.46 5.33
N LEU A 45 7.25 -11.82 6.50
CA LEU A 45 7.18 -10.37 6.66
C LEU A 45 7.64 -9.92 8.06
N PRO A 46 7.90 -8.60 8.29
CA PRO A 46 8.51 -8.13 9.53
C PRO A 46 7.53 -7.80 10.67
N TYR A 47 6.21 -7.89 10.46
CA TYR A 47 5.21 -7.27 11.35
C TYR A 47 4.87 -8.07 12.61
N ARG A 48 5.80 -8.87 13.12
CA ARG A 48 5.72 -9.55 14.42
C ARG A 48 4.51 -10.50 14.55
N LYS A 49 4.77 -11.79 14.39
CA LYS A 49 3.78 -12.87 14.51
C LYS A 49 3.12 -12.96 15.91
N ARG A 50 3.80 -12.42 16.92
CA ARG A 50 3.38 -12.52 18.33
C ARG A 50 2.27 -11.54 18.68
N ASP A 51 2.30 -10.35 18.11
CA ASP A 51 1.38 -9.25 18.40
C ASP A 51 0.87 -8.54 17.14
N GLY A 52 1.72 -7.91 16.36
CA GLY A 52 1.33 -7.00 15.29
C GLY A 52 0.38 -7.57 14.23
N THR A 53 0.54 -8.85 13.85
CA THR A 53 -0.36 -9.51 12.89
C THR A 53 -1.23 -10.59 13.51
N ALA A 54 -1.10 -10.87 14.80
CA ALA A 54 -1.72 -12.03 15.45
C ALA A 54 -3.24 -12.10 15.24
N ALA A 55 -3.96 -10.98 15.33
CA ALA A 55 -5.42 -10.92 15.13
C ALA A 55 -5.82 -11.22 13.68
N ARG A 56 -5.06 -10.69 12.71
CA ARG A 56 -5.27 -10.94 11.28
C ARG A 56 -4.95 -12.39 10.91
N ASP A 57 -3.84 -12.92 11.41
CA ASP A 57 -3.37 -14.27 11.14
C ASP A 57 -4.38 -15.30 11.66
N ALA A 58 -5.00 -15.05 12.82
CA ALA A 58 -6.05 -15.89 13.40
C ALA A 58 -7.28 -16.05 12.49
N LEU A 59 -7.64 -15.04 11.70
CA LEU A 59 -8.76 -15.12 10.77
C LEU A 59 -8.47 -15.98 9.53
N THR A 60 -7.20 -16.23 9.21
CA THR A 60 -6.77 -16.77 7.91
C THR A 60 -6.08 -18.13 8.02
N HIS A 61 -4.96 -18.21 8.75
CA HIS A 61 -4.09 -19.42 8.77
C HIS A 61 -4.78 -20.67 9.33
N PRO A 62 -5.52 -20.62 10.46
CA PRO A 62 -6.21 -21.80 10.97
C PRO A 62 -7.28 -22.35 10.00
N TYR A 63 -7.90 -21.48 9.18
CA TYR A 63 -8.86 -21.89 8.16
C TYR A 63 -8.21 -22.78 7.10
N MET A 64 -7.03 -22.39 6.61
CA MET A 64 -6.26 -23.16 5.62
C MET A 64 -5.70 -24.44 6.24
N ALA A 65 -5.17 -24.36 7.46
CA ALA A 65 -4.64 -25.51 8.17
C ALA A 65 -5.71 -26.57 8.40
N ALA A 66 -6.93 -26.18 8.80
CA ALA A 66 -8.04 -27.11 8.93
C ALA A 66 -8.43 -27.83 7.62
N ARG A 67 -7.93 -27.38 6.46
CA ARG A 67 -8.19 -27.95 5.12
C ARG A 67 -6.98 -28.66 4.51
N GLY A 68 -6.04 -29.04 5.36
CA GLY A 68 -4.89 -29.86 4.95
C GLY A 68 -3.76 -29.07 4.30
N TYR A 69 -3.40 -27.96 4.92
CA TYR A 69 -2.18 -27.19 4.64
C TYR A 69 -1.41 -26.96 5.94
N ILE A 70 -0.11 -26.83 5.86
CA ILE A 70 0.67 -26.31 6.97
C ILE A 70 0.87 -24.82 6.70
N CYS A 71 0.35 -23.98 7.61
CA CYS A 71 0.50 -22.53 7.49
C CYS A 71 1.64 -22.06 8.38
N VAL A 72 2.53 -21.26 7.81
CA VAL A 72 3.76 -20.82 8.46
C VAL A 72 3.89 -19.31 8.35
N ARG A 73 3.88 -18.63 9.48
CA ARG A 73 4.09 -17.19 9.58
C ARG A 73 5.47 -16.94 10.17
N VAL A 74 6.39 -16.44 9.35
CA VAL A 74 7.78 -16.21 9.72
C VAL A 74 8.04 -14.74 9.95
N ASP A 75 8.64 -14.39 11.09
CA ASP A 75 9.24 -13.08 11.29
C ASP A 75 10.60 -13.02 10.57
N MET A 76 10.83 -11.94 9.83
CA MET A 76 12.08 -11.72 9.11
C MET A 76 13.26 -11.53 10.08
N ARG A 77 14.48 -11.64 9.54
CA ARG A 77 15.73 -11.33 10.23
C ARG A 77 15.64 -10.00 10.97
N GLY A 78 16.03 -9.98 12.24
CA GLY A 78 16.01 -8.78 13.07
C GLY A 78 14.63 -8.32 13.56
N CYS A 79 13.56 -9.06 13.24
CA CYS A 79 12.18 -8.72 13.61
C CYS A 79 11.58 -9.77 14.56
N GLY A 80 10.69 -9.33 15.47
CA GLY A 80 10.04 -10.23 16.42
C GLY A 80 11.04 -11.07 17.19
N GLU A 81 10.85 -12.39 17.20
CA GLU A 81 11.72 -13.35 17.88
C GLU A 81 12.80 -13.96 16.97
N SER A 82 12.94 -13.53 15.72
CA SER A 82 14.00 -13.95 14.80
C SER A 82 15.34 -13.32 15.18
N ASP A 83 16.43 -14.07 15.01
CA ASP A 83 17.78 -13.55 15.28
C ASP A 83 18.24 -12.55 14.20
N GLY A 84 19.38 -11.87 14.45
CA GLY A 84 20.03 -10.97 13.52
C GLY A 84 19.49 -9.55 13.57
N LEU A 85 19.89 -8.77 12.57
CA LEU A 85 19.60 -7.34 12.45
C LEU A 85 18.84 -7.07 11.15
N PHE A 86 17.91 -6.15 11.20
CA PHE A 86 17.23 -5.60 10.04
C PHE A 86 18.12 -4.51 9.41
N ASP A 87 18.27 -4.53 8.10
CA ASP A 87 19.14 -3.61 7.38
C ASP A 87 18.39 -2.60 6.48
N ASP A 88 17.46 -3.08 5.65
CA ASP A 88 16.68 -2.25 4.74
C ASP A 88 15.42 -3.01 4.29
N GLU A 89 14.52 -2.31 3.64
CA GLU A 89 13.33 -2.84 3.00
C GLU A 89 13.68 -3.63 1.74
N TYR A 90 13.21 -4.89 1.66
CA TYR A 90 13.42 -5.79 0.51
C TYR A 90 14.89 -6.01 0.12
N SER A 91 15.80 -6.03 1.11
CA SER A 91 17.22 -6.20 0.86
C SER A 91 17.54 -7.56 0.21
N GLU A 92 18.74 -7.66 -0.41
CA GLU A 92 19.19 -8.94 -0.97
C GLU A 92 19.23 -10.05 0.10
N GLN A 93 19.60 -9.70 1.34
CA GLN A 93 19.62 -10.65 2.45
C GLN A 93 18.22 -11.11 2.81
N GLU A 94 17.25 -10.21 2.89
CA GLU A 94 15.84 -10.53 3.15
C GLU A 94 15.30 -11.54 2.13
N LEU A 95 15.56 -11.30 0.84
CA LEU A 95 15.10 -12.17 -0.23
C LEU A 95 15.83 -13.53 -0.22
N SER A 96 17.13 -13.54 0.07
CA SER A 96 17.93 -14.77 0.22
C SER A 96 17.43 -15.62 1.38
N ASP A 97 17.17 -15.00 2.53
CA ASP A 97 16.59 -15.68 3.70
C ASP A 97 15.23 -16.30 3.35
N GLY A 98 14.39 -15.57 2.63
CA GLY A 98 13.09 -16.07 2.18
C GLY A 98 13.19 -17.29 1.26
N VAL A 99 14.17 -17.34 0.35
CA VAL A 99 14.47 -18.51 -0.48
C VAL A 99 14.93 -19.70 0.39
N GLU A 100 15.78 -19.45 1.39
CA GLU A 100 16.19 -20.51 2.31
C GLU A 100 15.02 -21.08 3.12
N VAL A 101 14.10 -20.21 3.59
CA VAL A 101 12.88 -20.62 4.28
C VAL A 101 12.00 -21.49 3.38
N VAL A 102 11.78 -21.12 2.12
CA VAL A 102 11.01 -21.93 1.15
C VAL A 102 11.63 -23.32 0.99
N ASN A 103 12.95 -23.40 0.82
CA ASN A 103 13.66 -24.67 0.68
C ASN A 103 13.64 -25.50 1.97
N TRP A 104 13.79 -24.86 3.13
CA TRP A 104 13.70 -25.52 4.43
C TRP A 104 12.32 -26.14 4.66
N LEU A 105 11.25 -25.41 4.35
CA LEU A 105 9.87 -25.91 4.47
C LEU A 105 9.64 -27.13 3.57
N ALA A 106 10.08 -27.07 2.32
CA ALA A 106 9.92 -28.16 1.36
C ALA A 106 10.66 -29.44 1.77
N ALA A 107 11.75 -29.31 2.51
CA ALA A 107 12.58 -30.44 2.97
C ALA A 107 12.06 -31.11 4.25
N GLN A 108 11.01 -30.58 4.89
CA GLN A 108 10.48 -31.17 6.12
C GLN A 108 9.67 -32.46 5.84
N ASP A 109 9.77 -33.46 6.69
CA ASP A 109 9.04 -34.74 6.58
C ASP A 109 7.51 -34.58 6.56
N TRP A 110 7.01 -33.50 7.14
CA TRP A 110 5.58 -33.16 7.17
C TRP A 110 5.11 -32.35 5.94
N CYS A 111 6.03 -31.86 5.11
CA CYS A 111 5.72 -31.13 3.88
C CYS A 111 5.71 -32.06 2.67
N SER A 112 4.77 -31.85 1.75
CA SER A 112 4.72 -32.62 0.49
C SER A 112 5.79 -32.20 -0.52
N GLY A 113 6.63 -31.22 -0.21
CA GLY A 113 7.61 -30.62 -1.11
C GLY A 113 7.09 -29.44 -1.93
N ALA A 114 5.78 -29.16 -1.89
CA ALA A 114 5.20 -28.01 -2.55
C ALA A 114 4.95 -26.87 -1.55
N VAL A 115 5.39 -25.65 -1.91
CA VAL A 115 5.23 -24.44 -1.10
C VAL A 115 4.45 -23.40 -1.88
N GLY A 116 3.50 -22.75 -1.22
CA GLY A 116 2.86 -21.52 -1.65
C GLY A 116 3.28 -20.36 -0.77
N MET A 117 3.29 -19.15 -1.32
CA MET A 117 3.48 -17.93 -0.53
C MET A 117 2.25 -17.04 -0.60
N MET A 118 1.89 -16.41 0.51
CA MET A 118 0.84 -15.42 0.56
C MET A 118 1.27 -14.22 1.40
N GLY A 119 0.61 -13.11 1.18
CA GLY A 119 0.75 -11.95 2.06
C GLY A 119 0.13 -10.69 1.49
N ILE A 120 -0.14 -9.77 2.39
CA ILE A 120 -0.57 -8.40 2.06
C ILE A 120 0.61 -7.46 2.27
N SER A 121 0.66 -6.38 1.46
CA SER A 121 1.69 -5.35 1.60
C SER A 121 3.09 -5.97 1.53
N TRP A 122 3.96 -5.76 2.50
CA TRP A 122 5.30 -6.35 2.55
C TRP A 122 5.32 -7.86 2.24
N GLY A 123 4.39 -8.64 2.80
CA GLY A 123 4.28 -10.07 2.51
C GLY A 123 3.86 -10.37 1.07
N GLY A 124 3.09 -9.50 0.45
CA GLY A 124 2.73 -9.56 -0.97
C GLY A 124 3.91 -9.23 -1.88
N PHE A 125 4.70 -8.22 -1.51
CA PHE A 125 5.96 -7.88 -2.20
C PHE A 125 6.94 -9.07 -2.11
N ASN A 126 7.19 -9.59 -0.92
CA ASN A 126 8.08 -10.74 -0.72
C ASN A 126 7.64 -11.96 -1.53
N GLY A 127 6.34 -12.21 -1.61
CA GLY A 127 5.81 -13.29 -2.44
C GLY A 127 6.20 -13.16 -3.91
N LEU A 128 6.08 -11.95 -4.49
CA LEU A 128 6.47 -11.67 -5.86
C LEU A 128 7.99 -11.68 -6.06
N GLN A 129 8.73 -11.03 -5.17
CA GLN A 129 10.19 -10.89 -5.27
C GLN A 129 10.89 -12.24 -5.12
N ILE A 130 10.47 -13.09 -4.17
CA ILE A 130 10.99 -14.43 -4.00
C ILE A 130 10.58 -15.34 -5.16
N ALA A 131 9.35 -15.17 -5.71
CA ALA A 131 8.94 -15.88 -6.91
C ALA A 131 9.78 -15.52 -8.14
N ALA A 132 10.30 -14.29 -8.23
CA ALA A 132 11.22 -13.88 -9.28
C ALA A 132 12.61 -14.53 -9.16
N LEU A 133 13.00 -14.99 -7.95
CA LEU A 133 14.20 -15.83 -7.75
C LEU A 133 13.96 -17.29 -8.06
N ALA A 134 12.71 -17.68 -8.35
CA ALA A 134 12.27 -18.99 -8.82
C ALA A 134 12.79 -20.20 -8.02
N PRO A 135 12.69 -20.22 -6.66
CA PRO A 135 13.04 -21.42 -5.90
C PRO A 135 12.10 -22.58 -6.31
N GLU A 136 12.69 -23.74 -6.59
CA GLU A 136 11.96 -24.89 -7.19
C GLU A 136 10.69 -25.31 -6.42
N PRO A 137 10.67 -25.33 -5.06
CA PRO A 137 9.49 -25.71 -4.30
C PRO A 137 8.33 -24.71 -4.37
N LEU A 138 8.58 -23.44 -4.73
CA LEU A 138 7.54 -22.41 -4.79
C LEU A 138 6.70 -22.55 -6.05
N LYS A 139 5.48 -23.06 -5.91
CA LYS A 139 4.57 -23.37 -7.03
C LYS A 139 3.53 -22.29 -7.28
N ALA A 140 3.12 -21.57 -6.25
CA ALA A 140 2.08 -20.56 -6.37
C ALA A 140 2.23 -19.42 -5.34
N VAL A 141 1.73 -18.24 -5.71
CA VAL A 141 1.71 -17.03 -4.87
C VAL A 141 0.30 -16.44 -4.84
N VAL A 142 -0.11 -15.94 -3.69
CA VAL A 142 -1.25 -15.04 -3.52
C VAL A 142 -0.72 -13.72 -2.98
N THR A 143 -0.66 -12.71 -3.85
CA THR A 143 -0.17 -11.37 -3.50
C THR A 143 -1.33 -10.41 -3.35
N ILE A 144 -1.37 -9.67 -2.24
CA ILE A 144 -2.47 -8.78 -1.89
C ILE A 144 -1.91 -7.40 -1.59
N CYS A 145 -2.48 -6.34 -2.21
CA CYS A 145 -2.10 -4.96 -1.93
C CYS A 145 -0.58 -4.76 -1.91
N SER A 146 0.08 -5.06 -3.02
CA SER A 146 1.54 -4.94 -3.22
C SER A 146 1.83 -4.24 -4.53
N THR A 147 3.08 -3.89 -4.82
CA THR A 147 3.46 -3.31 -6.11
C THR A 147 4.42 -4.18 -6.91
N THR A 148 4.47 -3.92 -8.21
CA THR A 148 5.46 -4.48 -9.14
C THR A 148 6.63 -3.52 -9.40
N ASP A 149 6.50 -2.25 -9.00
CA ASP A 149 7.47 -1.18 -9.27
C ASP A 149 7.63 -0.27 -8.04
N ARG A 150 8.75 -0.38 -7.36
CA ARG A 150 9.08 0.32 -6.12
C ARG A 150 9.31 1.83 -6.29
N PHE A 151 9.31 2.37 -7.50
CA PHE A 151 9.51 3.79 -7.76
C PHE A 151 8.32 4.45 -8.44
N ALA A 152 7.78 3.83 -9.47
CA ALA A 152 6.70 4.45 -10.23
C ALA A 152 5.35 4.39 -9.53
N ASP A 153 5.16 3.43 -8.60
CA ASP A 153 3.86 3.15 -7.99
C ASP A 153 4.01 2.49 -6.61
N ASP A 154 4.62 3.18 -5.66
CA ASP A 154 4.89 2.69 -4.30
C ASP A 154 4.60 3.78 -3.27
N ILE A 155 4.71 3.43 -1.98
CA ILE A 155 4.57 4.34 -0.82
C ILE A 155 5.59 5.49 -0.83
N HIS A 156 6.74 5.30 -1.48
CA HIS A 156 7.81 6.28 -1.52
C HIS A 156 7.61 7.31 -2.63
N TYR A 157 7.35 6.83 -3.84
CA TYR A 157 7.23 7.63 -5.05
C TYR A 157 6.11 7.12 -5.95
N LYS A 158 5.45 8.05 -6.63
CA LYS A 158 4.44 7.76 -7.64
C LYS A 158 4.58 8.73 -8.81
N GLY A 159 4.79 8.18 -10.02
CA GLY A 159 5.07 9.00 -11.20
C GLY A 159 6.31 9.90 -11.05
N GLY A 160 7.31 9.45 -10.27
CA GLY A 160 8.52 10.21 -9.96
C GLY A 160 8.34 11.36 -8.96
N VAL A 161 7.15 11.51 -8.41
CA VAL A 161 6.87 12.49 -7.34
C VAL A 161 6.98 11.79 -6.00
N MET A 162 7.67 12.40 -5.04
CA MET A 162 7.74 11.89 -3.68
C MET A 162 6.37 12.03 -3.00
N LEU A 163 5.90 10.96 -2.36
CA LEU A 163 4.67 10.98 -1.58
C LEU A 163 4.92 11.53 -0.17
N GLY A 164 3.90 12.13 0.42
CA GLY A 164 3.91 12.51 1.84
C GLY A 164 4.08 11.31 2.77
N GLU A 165 3.67 10.14 2.31
CA GLU A 165 3.84 8.86 3.00
C GLU A 165 5.30 8.36 3.08
N ASN A 166 6.20 8.82 2.23
CA ASN A 166 7.60 8.39 2.26
C ASN A 166 8.25 8.63 3.66
N PRO A 167 8.27 9.86 4.22
CA PRO A 167 8.74 10.06 5.59
C PRO A 167 7.81 9.44 6.64
N GLY A 168 6.50 9.33 6.39
CA GLY A 168 5.54 8.66 7.27
C GLY A 168 5.87 7.18 7.44
N TRP A 169 6.11 6.47 6.34
CA TRP A 169 6.53 5.07 6.37
C TRP A 169 7.87 4.87 7.07
N ALA A 170 8.83 5.75 6.83
CA ALA A 170 10.12 5.71 7.52
C ALA A 170 9.96 5.88 9.05
N SER A 171 9.05 6.76 9.48
CA SER A 171 8.70 6.95 10.89
C SER A 171 8.05 5.70 11.50
N THR A 172 7.14 5.06 10.75
CA THR A 172 6.48 3.82 11.15
C THR A 172 7.49 2.70 11.35
N VAL A 173 8.39 2.49 10.38
CA VAL A 173 9.45 1.47 10.45
C VAL A 173 10.39 1.74 11.63
N LEU A 174 10.81 3.00 11.84
CA LEU A 174 11.65 3.37 12.98
C LEU A 174 11.00 2.98 14.31
N SER A 175 9.70 3.23 14.47
CA SER A 175 8.95 2.90 15.68
C SER A 175 8.73 1.39 15.84
N TRP A 176 8.24 0.71 14.80
CA TRP A 176 7.84 -0.70 14.87
C TRP A 176 9.02 -1.64 15.05
N PHE A 177 10.14 -1.40 14.37
CA PHE A 177 11.31 -2.29 14.43
C PHE A 177 12.18 -2.05 15.68
N SER A 178 11.90 -0.99 16.42
CA SER A 178 12.50 -0.72 17.74
C SER A 178 11.84 -1.49 18.88
N THR A 179 10.85 -2.34 18.59
CA THR A 179 10.12 -3.13 19.60
C THR A 179 10.92 -4.37 20.01
N PRO A 180 11.02 -4.73 21.32
CA PRO A 180 11.74 -5.91 21.77
C PRO A 180 11.06 -7.23 21.36
N PRO A 181 11.80 -8.34 21.28
CA PRO A 181 11.20 -9.67 21.23
C PRO A 181 10.45 -9.99 22.54
N ASP A 182 9.46 -10.92 22.48
CA ASP A 182 8.72 -11.34 23.68
C ASP A 182 9.60 -12.22 24.59
N PRO A 183 9.88 -11.82 25.86
CA PRO A 183 10.65 -12.61 26.80
C PRO A 183 10.07 -14.01 27.05
N ALA A 184 8.77 -14.22 26.83
CA ALA A 184 8.16 -15.54 26.97
C ALA A 184 8.67 -16.56 25.94
N LEU A 185 9.18 -16.09 24.79
CA LEU A 185 9.70 -16.94 23.71
C LEU A 185 11.23 -16.97 23.66
N VAL A 186 11.89 -15.82 23.88
CA VAL A 186 13.36 -15.74 23.80
C VAL A 186 14.08 -15.83 25.16
N GLY A 187 13.32 -15.87 26.27
CA GLY A 187 13.87 -15.98 27.62
C GLY A 187 14.63 -14.72 28.06
N GLN A 188 15.67 -14.90 28.86
CA GLN A 188 16.45 -13.82 29.49
C GLN A 188 17.25 -12.97 28.48
N ASN A 189 17.44 -13.46 27.27
CA ASN A 189 18.24 -12.77 26.24
C ASN A 189 17.46 -11.61 25.56
N TRP A 190 16.16 -11.45 25.85
CA TRP A 190 15.31 -10.45 25.20
C TRP A 190 15.91 -9.04 25.22
N ARG A 191 16.54 -8.68 26.36
CA ARG A 191 17.08 -7.34 26.56
C ARG A 191 18.34 -7.10 25.74
N ASP A 192 19.24 -8.06 25.70
CA ASP A 192 20.48 -7.97 24.92
C ASP A 192 20.18 -7.94 23.42
N ILE A 193 19.23 -8.77 22.96
CA ILE A 193 18.73 -8.74 21.57
C ILE A 193 18.12 -7.37 21.25
N TRP A 194 17.31 -6.83 22.15
CA TRP A 194 16.67 -5.54 21.94
C TRP A 194 17.68 -4.40 21.84
N LEU A 195 18.62 -4.30 22.79
CA LEU A 195 19.63 -3.26 22.79
C LEU A 195 20.55 -3.33 21.56
N ASP A 196 20.95 -4.54 21.15
CA ASP A 196 21.75 -4.73 19.94
C ASP A 196 21.00 -4.22 18.69
N ARG A 197 19.71 -4.49 18.58
CA ARG A 197 18.87 -3.98 17.48
C ARG A 197 18.74 -2.46 17.52
N LEU A 198 18.49 -1.87 18.69
CA LEU A 198 18.40 -0.42 18.84
C LEU A 198 19.69 0.28 18.44
N GLU A 199 20.84 -0.25 18.85
CA GLU A 199 22.16 0.27 18.48
C GLU A 199 22.42 0.21 16.98
N ASN A 200 21.87 -0.80 16.28
CA ASN A 200 22.08 -1.03 14.86
C ASN A 200 20.87 -0.62 14.00
N THR A 201 19.88 0.10 14.55
CA THR A 201 18.70 0.56 13.79
C THR A 201 19.13 1.45 12.62
N PRO A 202 18.79 1.10 11.37
CA PRO A 202 19.08 1.95 10.22
C PRO A 202 18.16 3.19 10.21
N PHE A 203 18.68 4.33 9.73
CA PHE A 203 17.88 5.53 9.51
C PHE A 203 17.42 5.58 8.04
N LEU A 204 16.38 4.80 7.73
CA LEU A 204 15.92 4.58 6.35
C LEU A 204 15.33 5.83 5.70
N ALA A 205 14.84 6.80 6.49
CA ALA A 205 14.34 8.07 5.97
C ALA A 205 15.38 8.78 5.10
N GLU A 206 16.67 8.77 5.51
CA GLU A 206 17.75 9.36 4.74
C GLU A 206 17.85 8.73 3.35
N ARG A 207 17.88 7.39 3.30
CA ARG A 207 18.01 6.64 2.05
C ARG A 207 16.83 6.85 1.12
N TRP A 208 15.62 6.66 1.65
CA TRP A 208 14.41 6.71 0.85
C TRP A 208 14.09 8.11 0.31
N VAL A 209 14.48 9.15 1.05
CA VAL A 209 14.34 10.54 0.60
C VAL A 209 15.46 10.94 -0.38
N ALA A 210 16.66 10.35 -0.27
CA ALA A 210 17.79 10.65 -1.15
C ALA A 210 17.66 10.02 -2.55
N GLU A 211 16.99 8.89 -2.68
CA GLU A 211 16.85 8.14 -3.94
C GLU A 211 15.71 8.71 -4.82
N GLN A 212 15.86 9.95 -5.29
CA GLN A 212 14.82 10.74 -5.98
C GLN A 212 14.64 10.41 -7.46
N VAL A 213 15.42 9.49 -8.01
CA VAL A 213 15.27 8.94 -9.37
C VAL A 213 15.23 7.43 -9.33
N ARG A 214 14.71 6.80 -10.38
CA ARG A 214 14.72 5.35 -10.52
C ARG A 214 16.14 4.84 -10.68
N SER A 215 16.79 4.58 -9.57
CA SER A 215 18.14 4.04 -9.47
C SER A 215 18.13 2.50 -9.40
N ALA A 216 19.31 1.89 -9.32
CA ALA A 216 19.44 0.46 -9.04
C ALA A 216 18.81 0.04 -7.71
N TYR A 217 18.74 0.97 -6.74
CA TYR A 217 18.07 0.74 -5.46
C TYR A 217 16.58 0.43 -5.63
N TRP A 218 15.85 1.21 -6.43
CA TRP A 218 14.43 0.99 -6.69
C TRP A 218 14.19 -0.11 -7.73
N ALA A 219 15.12 -0.36 -8.65
CA ALA A 219 15.05 -1.46 -9.59
C ALA A 219 15.15 -2.81 -8.86
N HIS A 220 15.99 -2.88 -7.80
CA HIS A 220 16.05 -4.04 -6.92
C HIS A 220 14.68 -4.25 -6.21
N GLY A 221 14.15 -5.47 -6.26
CA GLY A 221 12.84 -5.79 -5.72
C GLY A 221 11.65 -5.35 -6.58
N SER A 222 11.86 -4.61 -7.67
CA SER A 222 10.83 -4.27 -8.66
C SER A 222 10.70 -5.39 -9.69
N VAL A 223 9.67 -6.24 -9.56
CA VAL A 223 9.48 -7.40 -10.45
C VAL A 223 9.12 -7.00 -11.88
N CYS A 224 8.76 -5.74 -12.11
CA CYS A 224 8.53 -5.19 -13.45
C CYS A 224 9.82 -5.12 -14.30
N GLU A 225 11.00 -5.26 -13.71
CA GLU A 225 12.26 -5.35 -14.46
C GLU A 225 12.31 -6.61 -15.33
N ASP A 226 11.79 -7.74 -14.82
CA ASP A 226 11.66 -8.98 -15.56
C ASP A 226 10.49 -9.84 -15.05
N TYR A 227 9.30 -9.59 -15.55
CA TYR A 227 8.13 -10.41 -15.25
C TYR A 227 8.31 -11.89 -15.65
N SER A 228 9.19 -12.18 -16.62
CA SER A 228 9.42 -13.55 -17.10
C SER A 228 10.19 -14.41 -16.10
N ALA A 229 10.84 -13.80 -15.10
CA ALA A 229 11.53 -14.49 -14.02
C ALA A 229 10.55 -15.29 -13.13
N ILE A 230 9.33 -14.79 -12.93
CA ILE A 230 8.30 -15.44 -12.13
C ILE A 230 7.75 -16.66 -12.88
N LYS A 231 7.93 -17.86 -12.29
CA LYS A 231 7.44 -19.14 -12.82
C LYS A 231 6.24 -19.69 -12.05
N ALA A 232 6.11 -19.31 -10.78
CA ALA A 232 4.99 -19.68 -9.92
C ALA A 232 3.68 -19.07 -10.44
N ALA A 233 2.56 -19.76 -10.25
CA ALA A 233 1.24 -19.24 -10.56
C ALA A 233 0.87 -18.10 -9.59
N VAL A 234 0.30 -16.99 -10.07
CA VAL A 234 0.01 -15.80 -9.27
C VAL A 234 -1.48 -15.48 -9.21
N LEU A 235 -2.05 -15.45 -8.01
CA LEU A 235 -3.33 -14.79 -7.74
C LEU A 235 -3.05 -13.42 -7.14
N THR A 236 -3.36 -12.35 -7.90
CA THR A 236 -3.16 -10.97 -7.47
C THR A 236 -4.47 -10.33 -7.06
N VAL A 237 -4.49 -9.71 -5.88
CA VAL A 237 -5.72 -9.19 -5.27
C VAL A 237 -5.48 -7.80 -4.70
N GLY A 238 -6.46 -6.90 -4.85
CA GLY A 238 -6.37 -5.56 -4.30
C GLY A 238 -7.68 -4.81 -4.37
N GLY A 239 -7.65 -3.55 -3.92
CA GLY A 239 -8.82 -2.70 -3.82
C GLY A 239 -8.66 -1.36 -4.53
N TRP A 240 -9.79 -0.79 -4.98
CA TRP A 240 -9.80 0.52 -5.64
C TRP A 240 -9.46 1.69 -4.71
N HIS A 241 -9.60 1.47 -3.40
CA HIS A 241 -9.24 2.46 -2.38
C HIS A 241 -7.88 2.18 -1.73
N ASP A 242 -7.10 1.24 -2.27
CA ASP A 242 -5.74 0.95 -1.84
C ASP A 242 -4.70 1.73 -2.68
N GLY A 243 -3.56 2.08 -2.10
CA GLY A 243 -2.44 2.71 -2.80
C GLY A 243 -1.91 1.87 -3.96
N TYR A 244 -1.91 0.55 -3.84
CA TYR A 244 -1.35 -0.40 -4.82
C TYR A 244 -2.35 -0.92 -5.87
N ARG A 245 -3.38 -0.16 -6.18
CA ARG A 245 -4.50 -0.54 -7.08
C ARG A 245 -4.10 -0.88 -8.51
N ASN A 246 -2.91 -0.51 -8.96
CA ASN A 246 -2.45 -0.75 -10.34
C ASN A 246 -1.89 -2.16 -10.55
N THR A 247 -1.47 -2.83 -9.50
CA THR A 247 -0.68 -4.07 -9.54
C THR A 247 -1.42 -5.24 -10.18
N MET A 248 -2.73 -5.38 -9.90
CA MET A 248 -3.53 -6.46 -10.49
C MET A 248 -3.49 -6.38 -12.01
N GLY A 249 -3.66 -5.16 -12.54
CA GLY A 249 -3.57 -4.92 -13.98
C GLY A 249 -2.19 -5.19 -14.54
N HIS A 250 -1.14 -4.73 -13.87
CA HIS A 250 0.24 -4.96 -14.33
C HIS A 250 0.60 -6.44 -14.39
N LEU A 251 0.23 -7.23 -13.38
CA LEU A 251 0.53 -8.65 -13.36
C LEU A 251 -0.27 -9.43 -14.40
N VAL A 252 -1.58 -9.14 -14.55
CA VAL A 252 -2.42 -9.81 -15.55
C VAL A 252 -1.97 -9.53 -16.99
N ASP A 253 -1.50 -8.31 -17.26
CA ASP A 253 -1.04 -7.93 -18.62
C ASP A 253 0.37 -8.46 -18.95
N ASN A 254 1.24 -8.72 -17.96
CA ASN A 254 2.67 -8.91 -18.23
C ASN A 254 3.23 -10.28 -17.81
N LEU A 255 2.60 -11.01 -16.89
CA LEU A 255 3.09 -12.33 -16.51
C LEU A 255 2.86 -13.35 -17.62
N SER A 256 3.90 -14.14 -17.91
CA SER A 256 3.78 -15.35 -18.73
C SER A 256 3.40 -16.59 -17.94
N ALA A 257 3.62 -16.59 -16.61
CA ALA A 257 3.11 -17.60 -15.69
C ALA A 257 1.59 -17.51 -15.55
N PRO A 258 0.89 -18.59 -15.13
CA PRO A 258 -0.53 -18.54 -14.88
C PRO A 258 -0.88 -17.41 -13.89
N VAL A 259 -1.81 -16.55 -14.27
CA VAL A 259 -2.19 -15.39 -13.44
C VAL A 259 -3.70 -15.15 -13.45
N LYS A 260 -4.26 -14.79 -12.30
CA LYS A 260 -5.63 -14.31 -12.14
C LYS A 260 -5.64 -13.07 -11.26
N GLY A 261 -6.47 -12.08 -11.60
CA GLY A 261 -6.63 -10.84 -10.83
C GLY A 261 -8.02 -10.71 -10.22
N ILE A 262 -8.10 -10.17 -9.00
CA ILE A 262 -9.35 -9.79 -8.34
C ILE A 262 -9.19 -8.38 -7.80
N ALA A 263 -10.02 -7.44 -8.27
CA ALA A 263 -10.02 -6.05 -7.82
C ALA A 263 -11.40 -5.66 -7.28
N GLY A 264 -11.49 -5.39 -6.00
CA GLY A 264 -12.73 -5.02 -5.32
C GLY A 264 -12.77 -3.54 -4.89
N PRO A 265 -13.83 -3.11 -4.20
CA PRO A 265 -13.95 -1.73 -3.74
C PRO A 265 -13.14 -1.45 -2.45
N TRP A 266 -12.27 -2.34 -2.05
CA TRP A 266 -11.63 -2.42 -0.75
C TRP A 266 -10.53 -1.38 -0.55
N ILE A 267 -10.29 -1.09 0.75
CA ILE A 267 -9.09 -0.42 1.25
C ILE A 267 -7.95 -1.45 1.43
N HIS A 268 -6.85 -1.04 2.06
CA HIS A 268 -5.66 -1.89 2.32
C HIS A 268 -5.93 -3.02 3.33
N LYS A 269 -6.78 -4.00 2.93
CA LYS A 269 -7.18 -5.17 3.75
C LYS A 269 -7.46 -6.41 2.93
N TYR A 270 -7.44 -7.56 3.61
CA TYR A 270 -7.90 -8.82 3.01
C TYR A 270 -9.38 -8.77 2.67
N PRO A 271 -9.82 -9.23 1.49
CA PRO A 271 -11.19 -9.09 0.99
C PRO A 271 -12.29 -9.67 1.87
N HIS A 272 -12.00 -10.66 2.73
CA HIS A 272 -13.02 -11.31 3.56
C HIS A 272 -13.42 -10.51 4.81
N PHE A 273 -12.67 -9.45 5.15
CA PHE A 273 -13.02 -8.50 6.22
C PHE A 273 -12.77 -7.04 5.84
N ALA A 274 -12.45 -6.76 4.56
CA ALA A 274 -12.20 -5.40 4.09
C ALA A 274 -13.48 -4.55 4.07
N VAL A 275 -13.30 -3.26 4.19
CA VAL A 275 -14.30 -2.23 3.91
C VAL A 275 -13.79 -1.35 2.75
N PRO A 276 -14.67 -0.66 2.01
CA PRO A 276 -16.10 -0.94 1.95
C PRO A 276 -16.40 -2.33 1.35
N GLY A 277 -17.53 -2.92 1.75
CA GLY A 277 -18.05 -4.11 1.08
C GLY A 277 -18.45 -3.85 -0.39
N PRO A 278 -18.75 -4.92 -1.18
CA PRO A 278 -19.00 -6.29 -0.72
C PRO A 278 -17.72 -7.04 -0.36
N GLN A 279 -17.72 -7.69 0.78
CA GLN A 279 -16.73 -8.70 1.12
C GLN A 279 -17.01 -9.99 0.34
N ILE A 280 -15.98 -10.79 0.11
CA ILE A 280 -16.10 -12.06 -0.63
C ILE A 280 -15.53 -13.24 0.18
N ASP A 281 -15.89 -14.47 -0.22
CA ASP A 281 -15.26 -15.71 0.28
C ASP A 281 -13.81 -15.83 -0.26
N PHE A 282 -12.96 -14.88 0.16
CA PHE A 282 -11.57 -14.83 -0.28
C PHE A 282 -10.78 -16.06 0.17
N LEU A 283 -11.07 -16.59 1.36
CA LEU A 283 -10.44 -17.83 1.81
C LEU A 283 -10.81 -19.02 0.91
N GLY A 284 -12.06 -19.06 0.41
CA GLY A 284 -12.49 -20.04 -0.58
C GLY A 284 -11.77 -19.89 -1.93
N GLU A 285 -11.54 -18.64 -2.39
CA GLU A 285 -10.76 -18.37 -3.62
C GLU A 285 -9.29 -18.79 -3.45
N MET A 286 -8.67 -18.46 -2.33
CA MET A 286 -7.31 -18.94 -2.03
C MET A 286 -7.25 -20.47 -1.94
N LEU A 287 -8.23 -21.11 -1.30
CA LEU A 287 -8.26 -22.58 -1.18
C LEU A 287 -8.33 -23.24 -2.56
N ARG A 288 -9.18 -22.73 -3.48
CA ARG A 288 -9.23 -23.21 -4.87
C ARG A 288 -7.87 -23.05 -5.56
N TRP A 289 -7.20 -21.91 -5.35
CA TRP A 289 -5.87 -21.62 -5.90
C TRP A 289 -4.83 -22.61 -5.39
N TRP A 290 -4.78 -22.84 -4.08
CA TRP A 290 -3.86 -23.78 -3.45
C TRP A 290 -4.14 -25.24 -3.82
N ASP A 291 -5.40 -25.66 -3.83
CA ASP A 291 -5.77 -27.03 -4.21
C ASP A 291 -5.35 -27.33 -5.66
N HIS A 292 -5.48 -26.37 -6.57
CA HIS A 292 -5.06 -26.52 -7.95
C HIS A 292 -3.53 -26.61 -8.09
N TRP A 293 -2.82 -25.60 -7.62
CA TRP A 293 -1.38 -25.46 -7.88
C TRP A 293 -0.48 -26.24 -6.92
N LEU A 294 -0.89 -26.49 -5.69
CA LEU A 294 -0.07 -27.21 -4.70
C LEU A 294 -0.45 -28.68 -4.56
N LYS A 295 -1.71 -29.06 -4.83
CA LYS A 295 -2.19 -30.44 -4.73
C LYS A 295 -2.53 -31.09 -6.07
N GLY A 296 -2.56 -30.32 -7.16
CA GLY A 296 -2.92 -30.81 -8.49
C GLY A 296 -4.40 -31.19 -8.63
N ILE A 297 -5.29 -30.60 -7.82
CA ILE A 297 -6.73 -30.85 -7.86
C ILE A 297 -7.36 -29.84 -8.82
N ASP A 298 -8.03 -30.31 -9.88
CA ASP A 298 -8.76 -29.42 -10.78
C ASP A 298 -9.96 -28.80 -10.05
N CYS A 299 -9.84 -27.53 -9.73
CA CYS A 299 -10.87 -26.71 -9.09
C CYS A 299 -11.51 -25.68 -10.04
N GLY A 300 -11.21 -25.76 -11.35
CA GLY A 300 -11.75 -24.88 -12.37
C GLY A 300 -11.17 -23.45 -12.35
N VAL A 301 -10.05 -23.21 -11.66
CA VAL A 301 -9.44 -21.85 -11.56
C VAL A 301 -8.91 -21.36 -12.90
N GLU A 302 -8.51 -22.27 -13.81
CA GLU A 302 -8.05 -21.89 -15.15
C GLU A 302 -9.17 -21.33 -16.01
N ALA A 303 -10.41 -21.79 -15.80
CA ALA A 303 -11.61 -21.33 -16.53
C ALA A 303 -12.17 -20.00 -15.99
N ASP A 304 -11.71 -19.53 -14.82
CA ASP A 304 -12.10 -18.20 -14.33
C ASP A 304 -11.61 -17.11 -15.31
N PRO A 305 -12.35 -15.99 -15.48
CA PRO A 305 -11.84 -14.84 -16.22
C PRO A 305 -10.46 -14.41 -15.70
N ALA A 306 -9.60 -13.95 -16.59
CA ALA A 306 -8.24 -13.51 -16.23
C ALA A 306 -8.27 -12.37 -15.21
N TYR A 307 -9.26 -11.51 -15.30
CA TYR A 307 -9.46 -10.36 -14.43
C TYR A 307 -10.91 -10.25 -13.97
N ARG A 308 -11.15 -10.27 -12.68
CA ARG A 308 -12.47 -10.12 -12.06
C ARG A 308 -12.48 -8.83 -11.26
N CYS A 309 -13.23 -7.84 -11.70
CA CYS A 309 -13.22 -6.53 -11.06
C CYS A 309 -14.63 -6.05 -10.68
N TYR A 310 -14.68 -5.22 -9.63
CA TYR A 310 -15.91 -4.60 -9.16
C TYR A 310 -16.04 -3.21 -9.77
N VAL A 311 -17.03 -3.03 -10.65
CA VAL A 311 -17.38 -1.73 -11.20
C VAL A 311 -18.21 -0.99 -10.16
N MET A 312 -17.62 0.03 -9.53
CA MET A 312 -18.28 0.84 -8.50
C MET A 312 -19.27 1.81 -9.14
N ASP A 313 -20.46 1.91 -8.58
CA ASP A 313 -21.41 2.96 -8.96
C ASP A 313 -20.98 4.32 -8.42
N SER A 314 -21.40 5.38 -9.14
CA SER A 314 -21.29 6.75 -8.65
C SER A 314 -22.13 6.94 -7.38
N VAL A 315 -21.51 7.45 -6.33
CA VAL A 315 -22.16 7.84 -5.08
C VAL A 315 -21.69 9.24 -4.66
N ALA A 316 -22.42 9.91 -3.79
CA ALA A 316 -21.93 11.14 -3.19
C ALA A 316 -20.60 10.87 -2.45
N PRO A 317 -19.60 11.77 -2.56
CA PRO A 317 -18.32 11.57 -1.88
C PRO A 317 -18.51 11.58 -0.36
N GLU A 318 -17.90 10.61 0.30
CA GLU A 318 -17.84 10.48 1.75
C GLU A 318 -16.46 9.93 2.14
N THR A 319 -15.95 10.36 3.28
CA THR A 319 -14.62 9.98 3.75
C THR A 319 -14.54 8.56 4.34
N SER A 320 -15.67 7.87 4.40
CA SER A 320 -15.74 6.45 4.77
C SER A 320 -17.01 5.81 4.21
N PHE A 321 -16.93 4.53 3.85
CA PHE A 321 -18.07 3.71 3.42
C PHE A 321 -18.03 2.35 4.10
N THR A 322 -19.16 1.87 4.54
CA THR A 322 -19.31 0.46 4.93
C THR A 322 -19.51 -0.46 3.73
N HIS A 323 -20.13 0.07 2.67
CA HIS A 323 -20.42 -0.65 1.43
C HIS A 323 -20.42 0.31 0.24
N ARG A 324 -19.92 -0.15 -0.91
CA ARG A 324 -20.03 0.56 -2.18
C ARG A 324 -21.00 -0.20 -3.09
N ALA A 325 -21.98 0.50 -3.65
CA ALA A 325 -22.82 -0.05 -4.70
C ALA A 325 -22.00 -0.31 -5.97
N GLY A 326 -22.42 -1.29 -6.78
CA GLY A 326 -21.75 -1.67 -8.01
C GLY A 326 -22.00 -3.11 -8.39
N ARG A 327 -21.21 -3.63 -9.33
CA ARG A 327 -21.31 -5.01 -9.82
C ARG A 327 -19.97 -5.64 -10.15
N TRP A 328 -19.87 -6.95 -10.02
CA TRP A 328 -18.72 -7.74 -10.48
C TRP A 328 -18.79 -8.01 -11.97
N VAL A 329 -17.65 -7.89 -12.65
CA VAL A 329 -17.48 -8.25 -14.06
C VAL A 329 -16.21 -9.08 -14.25
N GLY A 330 -16.28 -10.02 -15.18
CA GLY A 330 -15.14 -10.82 -15.63
C GLY A 330 -14.64 -10.34 -16.98
N LEU A 331 -13.34 -10.21 -17.13
CA LEU A 331 -12.65 -9.71 -18.31
C LEU A 331 -11.42 -10.59 -18.62
N GLU A 332 -11.02 -10.64 -19.87
CA GLU A 332 -9.77 -11.31 -20.31
C GLU A 332 -8.55 -10.38 -20.22
N GLN A 333 -8.77 -9.08 -20.05
CA GLN A 333 -7.73 -8.06 -19.88
C GLN A 333 -8.16 -7.10 -18.76
N PRO A 334 -7.21 -6.45 -18.06
CA PRO A 334 -7.53 -5.54 -16.96
C PRO A 334 -8.02 -4.16 -17.44
N ARG A 335 -8.70 -4.12 -18.56
CA ARG A 335 -9.29 -2.90 -19.16
C ARG A 335 -10.48 -3.23 -20.04
N GLY A 336 -11.33 -2.23 -20.26
CA GLY A 336 -12.38 -2.28 -21.27
C GLY A 336 -11.81 -2.27 -22.69
N ALA A 337 -12.57 -2.84 -23.63
CA ALA A 337 -12.17 -2.93 -25.04
C ALA A 337 -12.34 -1.60 -25.79
N GLY A 338 -13.27 -0.74 -25.34
CA GLY A 338 -13.53 0.57 -25.92
C GLY A 338 -12.53 1.63 -25.45
N LEU A 339 -12.31 2.64 -26.29
CA LEU A 339 -11.51 3.81 -25.96
C LEU A 339 -12.29 5.07 -26.32
N ARG A 340 -12.66 5.86 -25.33
CA ARG A 340 -13.26 7.18 -25.51
C ARG A 340 -12.20 8.25 -25.32
N ARG A 341 -12.17 9.22 -26.24
CA ARG A 341 -11.27 10.37 -26.16
C ARG A 341 -12.07 11.66 -26.04
N PHE A 342 -11.64 12.53 -25.14
CA PHE A 342 -12.10 13.91 -25.04
C PHE A 342 -10.90 14.84 -25.17
N TYR A 343 -11.06 15.90 -25.95
CA TYR A 343 -10.04 16.93 -26.16
C TYR A 343 -10.31 18.16 -25.31
N LEU A 344 -9.25 18.81 -24.87
CA LEU A 344 -9.35 20.12 -24.25
C LEU A 344 -9.82 21.15 -25.29
N ASN A 345 -10.85 21.91 -24.95
CA ASN A 345 -11.44 22.94 -25.81
C ASN A 345 -11.95 24.09 -24.94
N GLY A 346 -11.30 25.25 -24.99
CA GLY A 346 -11.58 26.37 -24.09
C GLY A 346 -11.40 25.96 -22.61
N ALA A 347 -12.49 25.98 -21.86
CA ALA A 347 -12.53 25.53 -20.47
C ALA A 347 -13.20 24.15 -20.30
N GLY A 348 -13.48 23.43 -21.40
CA GLY A 348 -14.23 22.18 -21.40
C GLY A 348 -13.50 21.02 -22.03
N LEU A 349 -14.17 19.87 -22.01
CA LEU A 349 -13.82 18.64 -22.70
C LEU A 349 -14.82 18.40 -23.82
N ALA A 350 -14.34 18.19 -25.04
CA ALA A 350 -15.16 18.03 -26.25
C ALA A 350 -14.65 16.88 -27.13
N ASP A 351 -15.46 16.48 -28.14
CA ASP A 351 -15.06 15.47 -29.12
C ASP A 351 -13.98 15.97 -30.08
N GLU A 352 -13.80 17.29 -30.19
CA GLU A 352 -12.81 17.92 -31.07
C GLU A 352 -11.92 18.88 -30.28
N ALA A 353 -10.64 18.92 -30.64
CA ALA A 353 -9.67 19.84 -30.05
C ALA A 353 -10.03 21.30 -30.39
N GLY A 354 -9.89 22.16 -29.39
CA GLY A 354 -10.04 23.62 -29.56
C GLY A 354 -8.85 24.37 -28.99
N SER A 355 -8.91 25.69 -29.09
CA SER A 355 -7.88 26.54 -28.50
C SER A 355 -8.01 26.57 -26.97
N VAL A 356 -6.89 26.37 -26.29
CA VAL A 356 -6.79 26.44 -24.84
C VAL A 356 -5.72 27.48 -24.48
N SER A 357 -6.03 28.37 -23.53
CA SER A 357 -5.09 29.31 -22.96
C SER A 357 -5.49 29.53 -21.50
N ARG A 358 -4.99 28.69 -20.62
CA ARG A 358 -5.34 28.72 -19.19
C ARG A 358 -4.09 28.54 -18.34
N GLU A 359 -4.12 29.14 -17.16
CA GLU A 359 -3.02 29.10 -16.19
C GLU A 359 -3.49 28.63 -14.83
N VAL A 360 -2.64 27.94 -14.10
CA VAL A 360 -2.82 27.56 -12.70
C VAL A 360 -1.49 27.63 -11.97
N GLY A 361 -1.48 28.30 -10.83
CA GLY A 361 -0.31 28.42 -9.96
C GLY A 361 -0.35 27.45 -8.78
N THR A 362 0.79 27.30 -8.14
CA THR A 362 0.94 26.51 -6.92
C THR A 362 0.10 27.10 -5.78
N ASP A 363 -0.75 26.27 -5.19
CA ASP A 363 -1.45 26.53 -3.94
C ASP A 363 -1.48 25.23 -3.12
N LEU A 364 -0.75 25.18 -2.01
CA LEU A 364 -0.64 23.98 -1.16
C LEU A 364 -1.91 23.68 -0.35
N ALA A 365 -2.92 24.54 -0.40
CA ALA A 365 -4.26 24.22 0.09
C ALA A 365 -5.04 23.29 -0.87
N CYS A 366 -4.54 23.04 -2.08
CA CYS A 366 -5.02 21.98 -2.96
C CYS A 366 -4.49 20.63 -2.45
N GLY A 367 -5.39 19.71 -2.13
CA GLY A 367 -5.11 18.40 -1.55
C GLY A 367 -5.82 18.16 -0.21
N ARG A 368 -6.68 19.06 0.23
CA ARG A 368 -7.44 18.87 1.47
C ARG A 368 -8.41 17.71 1.43
N GLY A 369 -8.92 17.37 0.26
CA GLY A 369 -9.84 16.28 0.02
C GLY A 369 -9.18 14.96 -0.43
N THR A 370 -7.88 14.79 -0.23
CA THR A 370 -7.14 13.67 -0.83
C THR A 370 -7.51 12.29 -0.30
N GLY A 371 -7.93 12.18 0.98
CA GLY A 371 -7.88 10.92 1.71
C GLY A 371 -6.45 10.53 2.10
N GLU A 372 -6.24 9.27 2.41
CA GLU A 372 -4.95 8.67 2.77
C GLU A 372 -4.45 7.74 1.66
N TYR A 373 -3.14 7.56 1.58
CA TYR A 373 -2.56 6.65 0.60
C TYR A 373 -2.90 5.19 0.93
N PHE A 374 -2.86 4.84 2.22
CA PHE A 374 -3.29 3.55 2.75
C PHE A 374 -4.43 3.70 3.76
N PRO A 375 -5.70 3.69 3.31
CA PRO A 375 -6.80 3.59 4.24
C PRO A 375 -6.82 2.22 4.92
N PHE A 376 -6.87 2.20 6.25
CA PHE A 376 -6.95 0.97 7.05
C PHE A 376 -8.33 0.71 7.65
N GLY A 377 -9.28 1.63 7.51
CA GLY A 377 -10.65 1.52 8.04
C GLY A 377 -10.73 1.69 9.55
N PHE A 378 -9.87 2.50 10.12
CA PHE A 378 -9.84 2.77 11.55
C PHE A 378 -10.67 4.00 11.92
N GLY A 379 -10.83 4.95 11.03
CA GLY A 379 -11.52 6.18 11.36
C GLY A 379 -12.17 6.91 10.18
N PRO A 380 -12.86 8.01 10.44
CA PRO A 380 -13.34 8.93 9.42
C PRO A 380 -12.17 9.65 8.74
N GLY A 381 -12.34 10.02 7.49
CA GLY A 381 -11.37 10.86 6.78
C GLY A 381 -10.29 10.11 6.02
N GLU A 382 -10.34 8.78 5.93
CA GLU A 382 -9.37 7.98 5.19
C GLU A 382 -9.60 7.99 3.67
N LEU A 383 -10.87 8.07 3.22
CA LEU A 383 -11.20 8.11 1.79
C LEU A 383 -11.28 9.56 1.27
N PRO A 384 -11.11 9.76 -0.05
CA PRO A 384 -11.24 11.09 -0.64
C PRO A 384 -12.61 11.72 -0.37
N ASP A 385 -12.60 12.98 0.08
CA ASP A 385 -13.79 13.81 0.30
C ASP A 385 -14.26 14.49 -1.01
N ASP A 386 -15.30 15.32 -0.93
CA ASP A 386 -15.75 16.16 -2.04
C ASP A 386 -14.60 17.04 -2.54
N GLN A 387 -14.26 16.84 -3.80
CA GLN A 387 -13.13 17.50 -4.44
C GLN A 387 -13.41 18.96 -4.82
N SER A 388 -14.62 19.48 -4.59
CA SER A 388 -15.02 20.83 -5.03
C SER A 388 -14.10 21.94 -4.49
N ALA A 389 -13.61 21.78 -3.25
CA ALA A 389 -12.68 22.74 -2.65
C ALA A 389 -11.30 22.72 -3.33
N ASP A 390 -10.82 21.55 -3.71
CA ASP A 390 -9.55 21.37 -4.43
C ASP A 390 -9.69 21.72 -5.91
N ASP A 391 -10.85 21.49 -6.50
CA ASP A 391 -11.18 21.87 -7.88
C ASP A 391 -11.17 23.39 -8.05
N ALA A 392 -11.62 24.13 -7.04
CA ALA A 392 -11.57 25.60 -7.04
C ALA A 392 -10.14 26.17 -7.06
N LEU A 393 -9.15 25.38 -6.66
CA LEU A 393 -7.72 25.70 -6.67
C LEU A 393 -6.97 25.07 -7.85
N SER A 394 -7.69 24.44 -8.78
CA SER A 394 -7.16 23.69 -9.90
C SER A 394 -7.65 24.26 -11.23
N MET A 395 -6.95 23.92 -12.31
CA MET A 395 -7.43 24.15 -13.67
C MET A 395 -8.35 23.00 -14.07
N CYS A 396 -9.66 23.26 -14.08
CA CYS A 396 -10.67 22.26 -14.40
C CYS A 396 -11.15 22.37 -15.84
N PHE A 397 -11.38 21.20 -16.46
CA PHE A 397 -12.02 21.03 -17.76
C PHE A 397 -13.19 20.06 -17.64
N ASP A 398 -14.39 20.49 -17.94
CA ASP A 398 -15.62 19.71 -17.78
C ASP A 398 -16.18 19.29 -19.13
N SER A 399 -16.66 18.05 -19.24
CA SER A 399 -17.48 17.63 -20.37
C SER A 399 -18.88 18.26 -20.29
N ASP A 400 -19.63 18.21 -21.39
CA ASP A 400 -21.09 18.29 -21.31
C ASP A 400 -21.65 17.12 -20.48
N PRO A 401 -22.89 17.22 -19.96
CA PRO A 401 -23.55 16.07 -19.35
C PRO A 401 -23.56 14.90 -20.31
N LEU A 402 -23.21 13.70 -19.83
CA LEU A 402 -23.19 12.51 -20.67
C LEU A 402 -24.61 12.16 -21.12
N ASP A 403 -24.78 11.90 -22.41
CA ASP A 403 -26.06 11.43 -23.00
C ASP A 403 -26.41 9.99 -22.60
N ARG A 404 -25.40 9.22 -22.14
CA ARG A 404 -25.52 7.86 -21.63
C ARG A 404 -24.41 7.55 -20.66
N GLY A 405 -24.70 6.67 -19.71
CA GLY A 405 -23.69 6.20 -18.76
C GLY A 405 -22.53 5.45 -19.44
N MET A 406 -21.38 5.44 -18.79
CA MET A 406 -20.15 4.81 -19.25
C MET A 406 -19.44 4.09 -18.11
N ASP A 407 -19.05 2.83 -18.33
CA ASP A 407 -18.20 2.10 -17.38
C ASP A 407 -16.75 2.29 -17.73
N ILE A 408 -16.06 3.13 -17.00
CA ILE A 408 -14.62 3.34 -17.12
C ILE A 408 -13.94 2.14 -16.46
N VAL A 409 -13.15 1.38 -17.21
CA VAL A 409 -12.39 0.23 -16.68
C VAL A 409 -10.99 0.24 -17.26
N GLY A 410 -10.00 0.41 -16.41
CA GLY A 410 -8.60 0.50 -16.80
C GLY A 410 -7.94 1.79 -16.31
N ARG A 411 -6.81 2.14 -16.91
CA ARG A 411 -6.05 3.34 -16.61
C ARG A 411 -6.30 4.42 -17.64
N ALA A 412 -6.86 5.55 -17.22
CA ALA A 412 -7.00 6.73 -18.06
C ALA A 412 -5.62 7.36 -18.33
N ARG A 413 -5.49 7.99 -19.51
CA ARG A 413 -4.26 8.62 -19.96
C ARG A 413 -4.53 10.07 -20.35
N VAL A 414 -3.83 11.00 -19.72
CA VAL A 414 -3.96 12.43 -20.00
C VAL A 414 -2.70 12.92 -20.71
N LYS A 415 -2.87 13.47 -21.91
CA LYS A 415 -1.81 14.07 -22.72
C LYS A 415 -1.99 15.57 -22.72
N LEU A 416 -0.94 16.32 -22.42
CA LEU A 416 -0.99 17.77 -22.28
C LEU A 416 0.15 18.44 -23.03
N ALA A 417 -0.17 19.53 -23.70
CA ALA A 417 0.78 20.54 -24.15
C ALA A 417 0.81 21.65 -23.10
N LEU A 418 1.90 21.74 -22.33
CA LEU A 418 2.03 22.70 -21.23
C LEU A 418 3.41 23.34 -21.17
N SER A 419 3.48 24.53 -20.58
CA SER A 419 4.72 25.21 -20.19
C SER A 419 4.70 25.56 -18.71
N SER A 420 5.86 25.74 -18.12
CA SER A 420 6.06 26.17 -16.73
C SER A 420 6.92 27.42 -16.70
N ASP A 421 6.63 28.33 -15.77
CA ASP A 421 7.45 29.51 -15.50
C ASP A 421 8.68 29.19 -14.62
N GLY A 422 8.80 27.97 -14.08
CA GLY A 422 9.94 27.48 -13.32
C GLY A 422 10.52 26.19 -13.91
N PRO A 423 11.82 25.91 -13.64
CA PRO A 423 12.49 24.72 -14.16
C PRO A 423 12.12 23.42 -13.42
N ARG A 424 11.72 23.53 -12.15
CA ARG A 424 11.34 22.40 -11.29
C ARG A 424 9.84 22.40 -11.16
N ALA A 425 9.21 21.35 -11.64
CA ALA A 425 7.75 21.29 -11.65
C ALA A 425 7.24 19.84 -11.60
N GLN A 426 6.08 19.67 -11.01
CA GLN A 426 5.33 18.43 -10.97
C GLN A 426 3.86 18.71 -11.24
N ILE A 427 3.11 17.73 -11.70
CA ILE A 427 1.69 17.88 -11.97
C ILE A 427 0.89 16.78 -11.29
N ALA A 428 -0.20 17.17 -10.64
CA ALA A 428 -1.27 16.31 -10.19
C ALA A 428 -2.44 16.41 -11.16
N VAL A 429 -2.96 15.29 -11.61
CA VAL A 429 -4.14 15.16 -12.47
C VAL A 429 -5.19 14.36 -11.74
N ARG A 430 -6.37 14.95 -11.52
CA ARG A 430 -7.53 14.27 -10.96
C ARG A 430 -8.59 14.10 -12.04
N LEU A 431 -9.16 12.91 -12.10
CA LEU A 431 -10.33 12.57 -12.87
C LEU A 431 -11.51 12.46 -11.92
N ASN A 432 -12.49 13.34 -12.06
CA ASN A 432 -13.62 13.43 -11.14
C ASN A 432 -14.95 13.21 -11.89
N ASP A 433 -15.92 12.67 -11.16
CA ASP A 433 -17.33 12.64 -11.48
C ASP A 433 -17.98 13.92 -10.92
N LEU A 434 -18.25 14.89 -11.78
CA LEU A 434 -19.03 16.07 -11.41
C LEU A 434 -20.51 15.72 -11.50
N ARG A 435 -21.10 15.55 -10.33
CA ARG A 435 -22.48 15.10 -10.15
C ARG A 435 -23.50 16.22 -10.41
N PRO A 436 -24.74 15.88 -10.77
CA PRO A 436 -25.80 16.87 -10.98
C PRO A 436 -26.12 17.75 -9.75
N ASP A 437 -25.81 17.28 -8.53
CA ASP A 437 -25.96 18.03 -7.28
C ASP A 437 -24.80 19.03 -7.04
N GLY A 438 -23.79 19.04 -7.88
CA GLY A 438 -22.62 19.90 -7.82
C GLY A 438 -21.45 19.34 -7.03
N SER A 439 -21.61 18.18 -6.36
CA SER A 439 -20.50 17.50 -5.71
C SER A 439 -19.52 16.89 -6.73
N SER A 440 -18.25 16.80 -6.36
CA SER A 440 -17.15 16.33 -7.21
C SER A 440 -16.50 15.10 -6.57
N ALA A 441 -16.81 13.91 -7.10
CA ALA A 441 -16.27 12.65 -6.58
C ALA A 441 -15.01 12.24 -7.32
N LEU A 442 -13.93 11.93 -6.61
CA LEU A 442 -12.69 11.45 -7.20
C LEU A 442 -12.89 10.05 -7.80
N ILE A 443 -12.62 9.89 -9.10
CA ILE A 443 -12.59 8.59 -9.79
C ILE A 443 -11.18 8.02 -9.73
N ALA A 444 -10.18 8.78 -10.18
CA ALA A 444 -8.78 8.39 -10.22
C ALA A 444 -7.88 9.62 -10.22
N HIS A 445 -6.63 9.44 -9.82
CA HIS A 445 -5.60 10.48 -9.94
C HIS A 445 -4.33 9.91 -10.56
N GLY A 446 -3.44 10.77 -10.98
CA GLY A 446 -2.10 10.45 -11.43
C GLY A 446 -1.17 11.63 -11.25
N PHE A 447 0.09 11.34 -11.09
CA PHE A 447 1.13 12.33 -10.83
C PHE A 447 2.28 12.15 -11.81
N LEU A 448 2.98 13.25 -12.10
CA LEU A 448 4.21 13.20 -12.86
C LEU A 448 5.16 14.28 -12.37
N ASN A 449 6.36 13.89 -11.99
CA ASN A 449 7.46 14.83 -11.89
C ASN A 449 7.87 15.23 -13.31
N LEU A 450 7.60 16.49 -13.72
CA LEU A 450 7.83 16.95 -15.08
C LEU A 450 9.30 16.93 -15.47
N ARG A 451 10.21 16.90 -14.50
CA ARG A 451 11.65 16.71 -14.74
C ARG A 451 12.00 15.28 -15.13
N GLN A 452 11.08 14.32 -14.89
CA GLN A 452 11.22 12.91 -15.30
C GLN A 452 10.38 12.56 -16.55
N ARG A 453 9.84 13.56 -17.26
CA ARG A 453 9.06 13.37 -18.49
C ARG A 453 9.78 12.60 -19.61
N GLN A 454 11.11 12.56 -19.57
CA GLN A 454 11.98 11.88 -20.55
C GLN A 454 12.55 10.55 -20.04
N GLY A 455 12.18 10.12 -18.84
CA GLY A 455 12.65 8.91 -18.17
C GLY A 455 12.79 9.11 -16.66
N ALA A 456 12.42 8.09 -15.91
CA ALA A 456 12.42 8.15 -14.44
C ALA A 456 13.83 8.04 -13.83
N ASP A 457 14.84 7.70 -14.62
CA ASP A 457 16.23 7.51 -14.22
C ASP A 457 17.04 8.80 -14.08
N ARG A 458 16.44 9.95 -14.45
CA ARG A 458 17.15 11.25 -14.46
C ARG A 458 16.19 12.42 -14.28
N MET A 459 16.75 13.53 -13.77
CA MET A 459 16.08 14.81 -13.71
C MET A 459 16.52 15.69 -14.89
N VAL A 460 15.55 16.18 -15.68
CA VAL A 460 15.75 17.11 -16.79
C VAL A 460 14.85 18.31 -16.60
N ASP A 461 15.42 19.45 -16.24
CA ASP A 461 14.69 20.68 -15.99
C ASP A 461 13.70 21.02 -17.10
N MET A 462 12.61 21.65 -16.74
CA MET A 462 11.65 22.19 -17.70
C MET A 462 12.29 23.36 -18.46
N PRO A 463 12.13 23.43 -19.78
CA PRO A 463 12.50 24.62 -20.53
C PRO A 463 11.50 25.72 -20.18
N VAL A 464 11.95 26.69 -19.37
CA VAL A 464 11.10 27.75 -18.83
C VAL A 464 10.37 28.53 -19.95
N GLY A 465 9.06 28.60 -19.87
CA GLY A 465 8.20 29.27 -20.83
C GLY A 465 8.01 28.56 -22.18
N GLU A 466 8.69 27.45 -22.43
CA GLU A 466 8.50 26.66 -23.65
C GLU A 466 7.46 25.57 -23.44
N THR A 467 6.61 25.34 -24.44
CA THR A 467 5.63 24.26 -24.41
C THR A 467 6.29 22.90 -24.62
N VAL A 468 5.99 21.95 -23.75
CA VAL A 468 6.38 20.54 -23.87
C VAL A 468 5.14 19.65 -23.89
N GLU A 469 5.25 18.51 -24.58
CA GLU A 469 4.25 17.45 -24.52
C GLU A 469 4.56 16.52 -23.37
N VAL A 470 3.54 16.22 -22.54
CA VAL A 470 3.65 15.29 -21.42
C VAL A 470 2.47 14.33 -21.38
N GLU A 471 2.72 13.16 -20.81
CA GLU A 471 1.68 12.15 -20.61
C GLU A 471 1.63 11.77 -19.14
N VAL A 472 0.44 11.84 -18.53
CA VAL A 472 0.17 11.42 -17.16
C VAL A 472 -0.76 10.22 -17.19
N LEU A 473 -0.29 9.10 -16.66
CA LEU A 473 -1.08 7.89 -16.53
C LEU A 473 -1.79 7.90 -15.17
N LEU A 474 -3.12 7.81 -15.18
CA LEU A 474 -3.91 7.79 -13.95
C LEU A 474 -3.96 6.37 -13.36
N ASP A 475 -4.39 6.27 -12.13
CA ASP A 475 -4.59 5.00 -11.46
C ASP A 475 -5.66 4.15 -12.14
N GLN A 476 -5.50 2.83 -12.01
CA GLN A 476 -6.48 1.86 -12.49
C GLN A 476 -7.74 1.94 -11.64
N ILE A 477 -8.89 1.86 -12.34
CA ILE A 477 -10.20 1.91 -11.73
C ILE A 477 -11.21 1.07 -12.51
N ALA A 478 -12.32 0.69 -11.88
CA ALA A 478 -13.55 0.29 -12.51
C ALA A 478 -14.70 1.08 -11.89
N TYR A 479 -15.28 1.99 -12.66
CA TYR A 479 -16.24 2.98 -12.19
C TYR A 479 -17.34 3.26 -13.22
N HIS A 480 -18.59 3.23 -12.76
CA HIS A 480 -19.74 3.62 -13.57
C HIS A 480 -20.00 5.12 -13.45
N LEU A 481 -19.79 5.85 -14.54
CA LEU A 481 -20.15 7.26 -14.67
C LEU A 481 -21.55 7.35 -15.29
N PRO A 482 -22.60 7.79 -14.56
CA PRO A 482 -23.98 7.77 -15.03
C PRO A 482 -24.29 8.80 -16.12
N GLU A 483 -25.40 8.57 -16.85
CA GLU A 483 -26.04 9.58 -17.70
C GLU A 483 -26.36 10.85 -16.90
N GLY A 484 -26.18 12.02 -17.51
CA GLY A 484 -26.41 13.34 -16.90
C GLY A 484 -25.28 13.83 -16.00
N HIS A 485 -24.31 12.99 -15.62
CA HIS A 485 -23.09 13.40 -14.95
C HIS A 485 -22.08 14.00 -15.94
N ARG A 486 -21.08 14.72 -15.43
CA ARG A 486 -20.00 15.27 -16.25
C ARG A 486 -18.67 14.68 -15.82
N LEU A 487 -17.82 14.45 -16.79
CA LEU A 487 -16.42 14.15 -16.55
C LEU A 487 -15.67 15.46 -16.30
N ARG A 488 -14.86 15.50 -15.25
CA ARG A 488 -13.95 16.62 -14.96
C ARG A 488 -12.51 16.14 -14.92
N ILE A 489 -11.61 16.88 -15.57
CA ILE A 489 -10.16 16.78 -15.34
C ILE A 489 -9.76 18.03 -14.54
N ALA A 490 -9.07 17.85 -13.42
CA ALA A 490 -8.52 18.92 -12.62
C ALA A 490 -6.99 18.81 -12.58
N LEU A 491 -6.29 19.87 -12.98
CA LEU A 491 -4.85 19.96 -13.08
C LEU A 491 -4.31 20.92 -12.01
N SER A 492 -3.27 20.51 -11.30
CA SER A 492 -2.65 21.33 -10.25
C SER A 492 -1.15 21.06 -10.16
N PRO A 493 -0.30 22.09 -9.87
CA PRO A 493 1.13 21.90 -9.57
C PRO A 493 1.37 21.24 -8.20
N SER A 494 0.35 21.13 -7.37
CA SER A 494 0.42 20.60 -6.00
C SER A 494 -0.81 19.77 -5.66
N TYR A 495 -0.66 18.84 -4.73
CA TYR A 495 -1.75 18.10 -4.10
C TYR A 495 -1.28 17.67 -2.70
N PHE A 496 -1.02 18.68 -1.85
CA PHE A 496 -0.41 18.50 -0.53
C PHE A 496 -1.45 18.09 0.52
N PRO A 497 -1.10 17.15 1.43
CA PRO A 497 0.19 16.52 1.63
C PRO A 497 0.39 15.18 0.88
N PHE A 498 -0.58 14.75 0.04
CA PHE A 498 -0.52 13.46 -0.66
C PHE A 498 0.78 13.33 -1.48
N ILE A 499 1.13 14.39 -2.24
CA ILE A 499 2.44 14.52 -2.86
C ILE A 499 3.24 15.63 -2.18
N TRP A 500 4.55 15.37 -1.98
CA TRP A 500 5.46 16.38 -1.45
C TRP A 500 5.72 17.47 -2.49
N PRO A 501 5.64 18.76 -2.13
CA PRO A 501 5.77 19.83 -3.11
C PRO A 501 7.20 20.02 -3.61
N GLU A 502 7.36 20.54 -4.83
CA GLU A 502 8.63 21.04 -5.32
C GLU A 502 9.13 22.24 -4.51
N ALA A 503 10.42 22.62 -4.68
CA ALA A 503 11.06 23.63 -3.85
C ALA A 503 10.49 25.04 -4.03
N GLU A 504 10.01 25.35 -5.24
CA GLU A 504 9.55 26.68 -5.64
C GLU A 504 8.12 26.62 -6.17
N PRO A 505 7.34 27.70 -5.98
CA PRO A 505 6.03 27.79 -6.61
C PRO A 505 6.20 27.95 -8.12
N VAL A 506 5.32 27.33 -8.89
CA VAL A 506 5.29 27.43 -10.35
C VAL A 506 3.88 27.73 -10.85
N THR A 507 3.81 28.32 -12.05
CA THR A 507 2.58 28.49 -12.82
C THR A 507 2.65 27.68 -14.10
N PHE A 508 1.64 26.86 -14.36
CA PHE A 508 1.47 26.15 -15.62
C PHE A 508 0.57 26.94 -16.56
N SER A 509 1.00 27.01 -17.82
CA SER A 509 0.14 27.42 -18.94
C SER A 509 -0.14 26.19 -19.81
N VAL A 510 -1.42 25.85 -19.99
CA VAL A 510 -1.87 24.72 -20.81
C VAL A 510 -2.41 25.25 -22.12
N SER A 511 -1.91 24.74 -23.25
CA SER A 511 -2.27 25.14 -24.59
C SER A 511 -3.05 24.10 -25.39
N GLY A 512 -3.18 22.86 -24.88
CA GLY A 512 -3.93 21.79 -25.50
C GLY A 512 -3.76 20.45 -24.79
N GLY A 513 -4.47 19.44 -25.25
CA GLY A 513 -4.36 18.09 -24.75
C GLY A 513 -5.63 17.26 -24.94
N CYS A 514 -5.61 16.07 -24.40
CA CYS A 514 -6.76 15.15 -24.38
C CYS A 514 -6.69 14.19 -23.21
N ILE A 515 -7.83 13.57 -22.89
CA ILE A 515 -7.89 12.37 -22.06
C ILE A 515 -8.38 11.18 -22.89
N GLU A 516 -7.74 10.05 -22.72
CA GLU A 516 -8.11 8.74 -23.25
C GLU A 516 -8.64 7.87 -22.13
N LEU A 517 -9.89 7.42 -22.22
CA LEU A 517 -10.61 6.65 -21.23
C LEU A 517 -10.90 5.24 -21.77
N PRO A 518 -10.25 4.18 -21.24
CA PRO A 518 -10.68 2.83 -21.51
C PRO A 518 -12.05 2.58 -20.86
N HIS A 519 -12.99 1.98 -21.63
CA HIS A 519 -14.33 1.69 -21.13
C HIS A 519 -14.84 0.34 -21.61
N LEU A 520 -15.81 -0.21 -20.88
CA LEU A 520 -16.46 -1.46 -21.30
C LEU A 520 -17.33 -1.24 -22.53
N GLU A 521 -17.22 -2.16 -23.48
CA GLU A 521 -18.20 -2.37 -24.57
C GLU A 521 -19.10 -3.54 -24.15
N GLY A 522 -20.30 -3.24 -23.66
CA GLY A 522 -21.23 -4.23 -23.12
C GLY A 522 -21.10 -4.45 -21.62
N GLU A 523 -21.62 -5.56 -21.11
CA GLU A 523 -21.77 -5.79 -19.65
C GLU A 523 -20.60 -6.55 -19.00
N GLY A 524 -19.68 -7.11 -19.81
CA GLY A 524 -18.66 -8.05 -19.35
C GLY A 524 -19.25 -9.43 -18.98
N ALA A 525 -18.41 -10.40 -18.66
CA ALA A 525 -18.86 -11.70 -18.18
C ALA A 525 -19.40 -11.57 -16.74
N PRO A 526 -20.56 -12.20 -16.42
CA PRO A 526 -21.07 -12.15 -15.05
C PRO A 526 -20.14 -12.93 -14.11
N VAL A 527 -19.83 -12.33 -12.96
CA VAL A 527 -19.03 -12.93 -11.88
C VAL A 527 -19.83 -12.83 -10.58
N ALA A 528 -19.82 -13.91 -9.81
CA ALA A 528 -20.42 -13.92 -8.48
C ALA A 528 -19.47 -14.57 -7.48
N PHE A 529 -19.24 -13.92 -6.38
CA PHE A 529 -18.51 -14.47 -5.24
C PHE A 529 -19.48 -14.89 -4.13
N LYS A 530 -19.10 -15.91 -3.37
CA LYS A 530 -19.80 -16.28 -2.15
C LYS A 530 -19.51 -15.24 -1.05
N GLY A 531 -20.37 -15.19 -0.04
CA GLY A 531 -20.15 -14.37 1.14
C GLY A 531 -18.90 -14.82 1.94
N PRO A 532 -18.32 -13.90 2.73
CA PRO A 532 -17.05 -14.10 3.41
C PRO A 532 -17.10 -15.25 4.43
N LYS A 533 -15.97 -15.91 4.59
CA LYS A 533 -15.71 -16.88 5.68
C LYS A 533 -14.41 -16.49 6.36
N THR A 534 -14.30 -16.82 7.64
CA THR A 534 -13.10 -16.63 8.46
C THR A 534 -12.92 -17.83 9.40
N ALA A 535 -11.70 -18.01 9.93
CA ALA A 535 -11.50 -18.77 11.15
C ALA A 535 -12.03 -17.96 12.36
N ALA A 536 -11.99 -18.54 13.55
CA ALA A 536 -12.39 -17.84 14.76
C ALA A 536 -11.45 -16.64 15.00
N PRO A 537 -11.98 -15.44 15.29
CA PRO A 537 -11.15 -14.30 15.62
C PRO A 537 -10.37 -14.54 16.92
N LEU A 538 -9.19 -13.93 17.00
CA LEU A 538 -8.48 -13.82 18.26
C LEU A 538 -9.27 -12.91 19.20
N GLU A 539 -9.62 -13.42 20.37
CA GLU A 539 -10.28 -12.61 21.39
C GLU A 539 -9.25 -11.68 22.04
N LEU A 540 -9.48 -10.38 21.92
CA LEU A 540 -8.66 -9.32 22.52
C LEU A 540 -9.53 -8.50 23.48
N GLU A 541 -8.93 -8.09 24.60
CA GLU A 541 -9.59 -7.21 25.57
C GLU A 541 -9.14 -5.77 25.34
N GLN A 542 -10.09 -4.88 25.02
CA GLN A 542 -9.84 -3.44 24.94
C GLN A 542 -9.91 -2.86 26.36
N LEU A 543 -8.76 -2.54 26.95
CA LEU A 543 -8.67 -2.03 28.34
C LEU A 543 -8.89 -0.52 28.40
N THR A 544 -8.44 0.23 27.41
CA THR A 544 -8.74 1.66 27.26
C THR A 544 -9.23 1.92 25.83
N PRO A 545 -10.12 2.91 25.62
CA PRO A 545 -10.74 3.15 24.32
C PRO A 545 -9.72 3.59 23.27
N ARG A 546 -10.02 3.31 22.01
CA ARG A 546 -9.36 3.92 20.85
C ARG A 546 -9.75 5.39 20.77
N ASN A 547 -8.84 6.19 20.23
CA ASN A 547 -9.08 7.59 19.94
C ASN A 547 -8.43 7.95 18.59
N GLU A 548 -9.25 8.41 17.66
CA GLU A 548 -8.80 8.76 16.31
C GLU A 548 -9.41 10.09 15.91
N SER A 549 -8.61 10.97 15.32
CA SER A 549 -9.08 12.25 14.79
C SER A 549 -8.25 12.69 13.60
N LYS A 550 -8.90 13.36 12.65
CA LYS A 550 -8.28 14.07 11.56
C LYS A 550 -8.85 15.47 11.49
N ASP A 551 -7.98 16.45 11.50
CA ASP A 551 -8.33 17.86 11.42
C ASP A 551 -7.53 18.54 10.30
N ILE A 552 -8.22 19.22 9.40
CA ILE A 552 -7.61 19.97 8.29
C ILE A 552 -8.06 21.42 8.40
N ARG A 553 -7.13 22.33 8.64
CA ARG A 553 -7.44 23.73 8.91
C ARG A 553 -6.49 24.69 8.22
N LEU A 554 -6.97 25.90 8.02
CA LEU A 554 -6.17 27.05 7.61
C LEU A 554 -5.94 27.97 8.82
N GLU A 555 -4.69 28.19 9.16
CA GLU A 555 -4.24 29.14 10.18
C GLU A 555 -3.62 30.35 9.48
N GLY A 556 -4.46 31.32 9.10
CA GLY A 556 -4.04 32.41 8.22
C GLY A 556 -3.75 31.90 6.80
N THR A 557 -2.49 31.95 6.38
CA THR A 557 -2.02 31.38 5.10
C THR A 557 -1.43 29.98 5.24
N ARG A 558 -1.28 29.48 6.46
CA ARG A 558 -0.72 28.15 6.73
C ARG A 558 -1.79 27.08 6.67
N ILE A 559 -1.59 26.06 5.84
CA ILE A 559 -2.38 24.83 5.85
C ILE A 559 -1.79 23.87 6.87
N VAL A 560 -2.66 23.21 7.66
CA VAL A 560 -2.29 22.18 8.64
C VAL A 560 -3.22 20.99 8.47
N HIS A 561 -2.63 19.82 8.30
CA HIS A 561 -3.30 18.52 8.41
C HIS A 561 -2.77 17.84 9.67
N GLU A 562 -3.65 17.50 10.58
CA GLU A 562 -3.30 16.86 11.84
C GLU A 562 -4.08 15.56 11.99
N ILE A 563 -3.37 14.46 12.22
CA ILE A 563 -3.94 13.12 12.35
C ILE A 563 -3.45 12.54 13.68
N ILE A 564 -4.37 12.01 14.46
CA ILE A 564 -4.08 11.27 15.69
C ILE A 564 -4.71 9.89 15.56
N GLY A 565 -3.88 8.84 15.70
CA GLY A 565 -4.30 7.47 15.83
C GLY A 565 -3.85 6.92 17.18
N GLU A 566 -4.76 6.39 17.99
CA GLU A 566 -4.45 5.75 19.26
C GLU A 566 -5.30 4.49 19.43
N ASP A 567 -4.65 3.33 19.47
CA ASP A 567 -5.33 2.04 19.62
C ASP A 567 -5.87 1.80 21.05
N GLY A 568 -5.46 2.63 22.01
CA GLY A 568 -5.66 2.35 23.42
C GLY A 568 -4.81 1.16 23.89
N VAL A 569 -5.08 0.69 25.10
CA VAL A 569 -4.41 -0.50 25.64
C VAL A 569 -5.22 -1.74 25.29
N VAL A 570 -4.60 -2.67 24.59
CA VAL A 570 -5.18 -3.95 24.18
C VAL A 570 -4.43 -5.08 24.88
N ARG A 571 -5.15 -6.03 25.49
CA ARG A 571 -4.60 -7.24 26.09
C ARG A 571 -4.98 -8.47 25.28
N ASN A 572 -4.01 -9.34 25.04
CA ASN A 572 -4.26 -10.69 24.60
C ASN A 572 -4.42 -11.61 25.83
N PRO A 573 -5.61 -12.16 26.12
CA PRO A 573 -5.84 -12.97 27.33
C PRO A 573 -5.01 -14.26 27.38
N GLU A 574 -4.69 -14.86 26.22
CA GLU A 574 -3.94 -16.11 26.17
C GLU A 574 -2.48 -15.91 26.58
N THR A 575 -1.88 -14.80 26.20
CA THR A 575 -0.48 -14.51 26.46
C THR A 575 -0.28 -13.55 27.62
N GLY A 576 -1.33 -12.83 28.02
CA GLY A 576 -1.28 -11.74 28.98
C GLY A 576 -0.54 -10.50 28.47
N LEU A 577 -0.14 -10.48 27.19
CA LEU A 577 0.57 -9.34 26.59
C LEU A 577 -0.38 -8.15 26.42
N GLU A 578 0.01 -7.01 26.96
CA GLU A 578 -0.63 -5.72 26.78
C GLU A 578 0.19 -4.89 25.79
N THR A 579 -0.49 -4.30 24.82
CA THR A 579 0.11 -3.41 23.82
C THR A 579 -0.66 -2.10 23.76
N ARG A 580 0.03 -1.01 23.49
CA ARG A 580 -0.54 0.30 23.17
C ARG A 580 0.29 0.92 22.07
N GLU A 581 -0.41 1.54 21.12
CA GLU A 581 0.19 2.31 20.05
C GLU A 581 -0.53 3.64 19.91
N LYS A 582 0.25 4.71 19.72
CA LYS A 582 -0.28 6.03 19.41
C LYS A 582 0.64 6.70 18.40
N VAL A 583 0.05 7.26 17.36
CA VAL A 583 0.72 8.12 16.39
C VAL A 583 0.08 9.51 16.36
N HIS A 584 0.91 10.52 16.21
CA HIS A 584 0.49 11.90 15.96
C HIS A 584 1.27 12.42 14.75
N GLU A 585 0.56 12.74 13.69
CA GLU A 585 1.09 13.21 12.43
C GLU A 585 0.64 14.64 12.16
N VAL A 586 1.54 15.49 11.73
CA VAL A 586 1.25 16.89 11.39
C VAL A 586 1.96 17.24 10.10
N PHE A 587 1.18 17.49 9.05
CA PHE A 587 1.68 18.10 7.82
C PHE A 587 1.30 19.57 7.79
N SER A 588 2.23 20.45 7.43
CA SER A 588 1.94 21.87 7.33
C SER A 588 2.78 22.59 6.30
N ALA A 589 2.24 23.66 5.70
CA ALA A 589 2.95 24.52 4.77
C ALA A 589 2.26 25.89 4.65
N GLU A 590 2.99 26.93 4.28
CA GLU A 590 2.40 28.17 3.77
C GLU A 590 1.88 27.93 2.35
N ARG A 591 0.66 28.37 2.06
CA ARG A 591 -0.06 28.07 0.80
C ARG A 591 0.75 28.31 -0.47
N PHE A 592 1.53 29.37 -0.48
CA PHE A 592 2.23 29.83 -1.69
C PHE A 592 3.76 29.74 -1.58
N ASP A 593 4.25 29.09 -0.51
CA ASP A 593 5.68 28.90 -0.26
C ASP A 593 5.99 27.42 0.05
N PRO A 594 6.27 26.61 -0.99
CA PRO A 594 6.58 25.20 -0.84
C PRO A 594 7.83 24.89 0.00
N ALA A 595 8.76 25.86 0.11
CA ALA A 595 9.95 25.71 0.94
C ALA A 595 9.65 25.65 2.44
N THR A 596 8.41 25.92 2.85
CA THR A 596 7.95 25.85 4.24
C THR A 596 7.26 24.53 4.58
N ALA A 597 7.15 23.60 3.62
CA ALA A 597 6.49 22.32 3.83
C ALA A 597 7.22 21.50 4.90
N SER A 598 6.45 20.95 5.82
CA SER A 598 6.94 20.16 6.95
C SER A 598 5.99 18.99 7.22
N ALA A 599 6.55 17.84 7.52
CA ALA A 599 5.85 16.67 8.08
C ALA A 599 6.50 16.26 9.39
N CYS A 600 5.69 15.96 10.39
CA CYS A 600 6.15 15.61 11.73
C CYS A 600 5.36 14.40 12.23
N PHE A 601 6.06 13.37 12.68
CA PHE A 601 5.50 12.11 13.16
C PHE A 601 6.03 11.81 14.54
N THR A 602 5.13 11.57 15.50
CA THR A 602 5.48 11.18 16.85
C THR A 602 4.80 9.87 17.18
N TRP A 603 5.56 8.86 17.60
CA TRP A 603 5.06 7.57 18.01
C TRP A 603 5.32 7.31 19.47
N GLU A 604 4.31 6.77 20.14
CA GLU A 604 4.41 6.24 21.50
C GLU A 604 3.92 4.79 21.49
N ARG A 605 4.77 3.85 21.88
CA ARG A 605 4.42 2.43 21.95
C ARG A 605 4.77 1.84 23.31
N SER A 606 3.92 0.95 23.80
CA SER A 606 4.22 0.18 25.00
C SER A 606 3.88 -1.29 24.83
N TYR A 607 4.73 -2.13 25.40
CA TYR A 607 4.56 -3.57 25.49
C TYR A 607 4.79 -4.02 26.92
N GLY A 608 3.94 -4.93 27.43
CA GLY A 608 4.14 -5.38 28.80
C GLY A 608 3.31 -6.56 29.21
N ARG A 609 3.79 -7.28 30.21
CA ARG A 609 3.12 -8.39 30.88
C ARG A 609 3.70 -8.56 32.28
N GLY A 610 2.85 -8.50 33.30
CA GLY A 610 3.30 -8.57 34.68
C GLY A 610 4.29 -7.46 35.04
N ASP A 611 5.46 -7.84 35.57
CA ASP A 611 6.54 -6.89 35.93
C ASP A 611 7.40 -6.47 34.73
N TRP A 612 7.26 -7.06 33.57
CA TRP A 612 7.92 -6.67 32.34
C TRP A 612 7.12 -5.65 31.57
N ARG A 613 7.68 -4.46 31.37
CA ARG A 613 7.08 -3.42 30.53
C ARG A 613 8.17 -2.53 29.93
N VAL A 614 8.00 -2.20 28.64
CA VAL A 614 8.86 -1.30 27.90
C VAL A 614 8.05 -0.20 27.24
N LEU A 615 8.70 0.94 27.02
CA LEU A 615 8.19 2.08 26.28
C LEU A 615 9.15 2.39 25.11
N ILE A 616 8.60 2.68 23.96
CA ILE A 616 9.33 3.15 22.78
C ILE A 616 8.69 4.45 22.34
N ASN A 617 9.49 5.50 22.28
CA ASN A 617 9.10 6.81 21.77
C ASN A 617 9.99 7.14 20.58
N SER A 618 9.42 7.47 19.45
CA SER A 618 10.16 7.96 18.29
C SER A 618 9.53 9.21 17.72
N PHE A 619 10.39 10.04 17.16
CA PHE A 619 10.04 11.27 16.49
C PHE A 619 10.76 11.31 15.16
N LEU A 620 10.08 11.73 14.10
CA LEU A 620 10.68 12.04 12.80
C LEU A 620 10.05 13.31 12.25
N ARG A 621 10.88 14.21 11.76
CA ARG A 621 10.45 15.43 11.08
C ARG A 621 11.22 15.59 9.78
N MET A 622 10.50 15.88 8.71
CA MET A 622 11.07 16.32 7.44
C MET A 622 10.63 17.76 7.17
N GLU A 623 11.56 18.63 6.86
CA GLU A 623 11.33 20.03 6.51
C GLU A 623 11.92 20.33 5.15
N SER A 624 11.15 21.02 4.30
CA SER A 624 11.66 21.58 3.06
C SER A 624 12.49 22.84 3.29
N THR A 625 13.50 22.99 2.46
CA THR A 625 14.13 24.29 2.16
C THR A 625 14.13 24.48 0.63
N GLY A 626 14.66 25.58 0.14
CA GLY A 626 14.82 25.79 -1.31
C GLY A 626 15.81 24.78 -1.96
N GLU A 627 16.76 24.24 -1.18
CA GLU A 627 17.84 23.38 -1.70
C GLU A 627 17.81 21.96 -1.13
N ASP A 628 17.32 21.78 0.11
CA ASP A 628 17.41 20.53 0.84
C ASP A 628 16.06 20.08 1.42
N LEU A 629 16.01 18.79 1.72
CA LEU A 629 15.05 18.18 2.65
C LEU A 629 15.80 17.85 3.94
N VAL A 630 15.44 18.49 5.05
CA VAL A 630 16.11 18.32 6.34
C VAL A 630 15.34 17.32 7.18
N LEU A 631 15.98 16.20 7.49
CA LEU A 631 15.45 15.15 8.35
C LEU A 631 16.01 15.29 9.76
N THR A 632 15.13 15.29 10.75
CA THR A 632 15.50 15.24 12.17
C THR A 632 14.69 14.14 12.85
N ALA A 633 15.35 13.26 13.58
CA ALA A 633 14.67 12.18 14.28
C ALA A 633 15.31 11.90 15.64
N ASP A 634 14.53 11.33 16.54
CA ASP A 634 15.01 10.70 17.76
C ASP A 634 14.27 9.39 18.05
N LEU A 635 14.95 8.50 18.74
CA LEU A 635 14.44 7.22 19.22
C LEU A 635 14.86 7.04 20.67
N ARG A 636 13.90 6.78 21.54
CA ARG A 636 14.11 6.52 22.97
C ARG A 636 13.43 5.22 23.37
N ALA A 637 14.11 4.43 24.16
CA ALA A 637 13.58 3.21 24.72
C ALA A 637 13.79 3.18 26.23
N SER A 638 12.75 2.76 26.95
CA SER A 638 12.74 2.72 28.42
C SER A 638 12.19 1.39 28.91
N GLU A 639 12.71 0.94 30.05
CA GLU A 639 12.11 -0.11 30.89
C GLU A 639 11.28 0.53 32.00
N VAL A 640 10.07 0.03 32.23
CA VAL A 640 9.23 0.47 33.35
C VAL A 640 9.41 -0.50 34.50
N LEU A 641 10.14 -0.05 35.54
CA LEU A 641 10.41 -0.80 36.74
C LEU A 641 9.45 -0.38 37.87
N ARG A 642 9.46 -1.09 39.00
CA ARG A 642 8.61 -0.77 40.16
C ARG A 642 8.85 0.64 40.71
N ASP A 643 10.10 1.12 40.60
CA ASP A 643 10.53 2.42 41.09
C ASP A 643 10.43 3.55 40.07
N GLY A 644 9.89 3.27 38.87
CA GLY A 644 9.69 4.23 37.80
C GLY A 644 10.25 3.80 36.46
N GLU A 645 10.22 4.72 35.51
CA GLU A 645 10.76 4.55 34.17
C GLU A 645 12.27 4.78 34.15
N VAL A 646 13.01 3.90 33.46
CA VAL A 646 14.46 3.98 33.27
C VAL A 646 14.76 3.95 31.80
N GLU A 647 15.27 5.05 31.24
CA GLU A 647 15.75 5.10 29.86
C GLU A 647 16.97 4.17 29.71
N VAL A 648 16.89 3.27 28.72
CA VAL A 648 17.94 2.27 28.43
C VAL A 648 18.63 2.52 27.09
N PHE A 649 18.04 3.35 26.24
CA PHE A 649 18.59 3.71 24.95
C PHE A 649 18.08 5.07 24.49
N GLN A 650 18.97 5.86 23.87
CA GLN A 650 18.64 7.10 23.14
C GLN A 650 19.57 7.24 21.94
N ARG A 651 18.99 7.65 20.80
CA ARG A 651 19.73 8.00 19.59
C ARG A 651 19.02 9.12 18.84
N ASP A 652 19.81 10.06 18.31
CA ASP A 652 19.32 11.21 17.55
C ASP A 652 19.95 11.20 16.13
N TRP A 653 19.20 11.68 15.13
CA TRP A 653 19.68 11.87 13.76
C TRP A 653 19.34 13.27 13.26
N ARG A 654 20.23 13.84 12.48
CA ARG A 654 19.98 15.03 11.69
C ARG A 654 20.74 14.95 10.38
N VAL A 655 20.02 14.96 9.28
CA VAL A 655 20.57 14.80 7.93
C VAL A 655 19.95 15.84 7.02
N SER A 656 20.74 16.40 6.11
CA SER A 656 20.29 17.26 5.03
C SER A 656 20.45 16.50 3.72
N VAL A 657 19.36 16.30 3.00
CA VAL A 657 19.31 15.60 1.72
C VAL A 657 19.10 16.64 0.62
N PRO A 658 20.05 16.82 -0.30
CA PRO A 658 19.87 17.73 -1.42
C PRO A 658 18.67 17.35 -2.29
N ARG A 659 17.89 18.35 -2.70
CA ARG A 659 16.81 18.16 -3.68
C ARG A 659 17.42 18.15 -5.08
N LEU A 660 17.21 17.05 -5.80
CA LEU A 660 17.72 16.91 -7.18
C LEU A 660 17.06 17.90 -8.13
#